data_10b3daffff83f9951d06e3eb91842d79
#
_entry.id   10b3daffff83f9951d06e3eb91842d79
#
_cell.length_a   1.000
_cell.length_b   1.000
_cell.length_c   1.000
_cell.angle_alpha   90.00
_cell.angle_beta   90.00
_cell.angle_gamma   90.00
#
_symmetry.space_group_name_H-M   'P 1'
#
loop_
_entity.id
_entity.type
_entity.pdbx_description
1 polymer ?
#
loop_
_entity_poly.entity_id
_entity_poly.type
_entity_poly.pdbx_seq_one_letter_code
_entity_poly.pdbx_strand_id
1 'polypeptide(L)'
;MNKAIYIATSEKNSGKSIITLGLMSMLIGKTAKVGYFRPIIEDFKDGKLDNHIETVISHFNLDIAFEDAYAITKSKLIKKKNSGKIGEVLDLIIEKFKRLEEQFDFVLVEGTSFSGEGTVIELDMNVLIAKNLGIPAIIVSTGVGKTLEEFVDSLYLAYDSFKVKEVDVLAVVANKVQPENLEVAINGLKACLPSSVLVNSIPLIPSLKNPTVKEIIETLDAEVLFGQEYLNNEVGSFSVGAMQLRNYLVHLKEKGLVITPGDRADIILGALQANESANYPSVSGIILTGNILPEESILKLIEGLTSVVPIISVNEGTYMITNKIGSINAKIYADNKQKIETSIATFEKYMAVDELADKLSAFEAEGMTPKMFQYNLVKRAKSHRKHIVLPEGSDERIIIAASRLLTIDVVDITIIGNRRQIENKVNELGISFDFDKIRIINPIESPHYEEYAATYYELRKTKNVTLRMAMDLMEDVSYFGTMMVYKGHADGMVSGAAHTTQHTILPALQFIKTKPESSVVSSVFFMCLEDRVSVFGDCAINPNPTAEQLAEIAISSADTSLAFGIEPKVAMLSYSSGSSGKGNEVDKVRQATEIVRAKRPDLKIEGPIQYDAAVDKSVGQSKMPNSEVAGQASVLIFPDLNTGNNTYKAVQRETGALAIGPMLQGLNKPVNDLSRGCTVDDIINTVVITAIQAQGL
;
A
#
# COMPACT_ATOMS: atom_id res chain seq x y z
N MET A 1 -0.74 16.30 8.58
CA MET A 1 -0.59 16.59 7.13
C MET A 1 -0.40 15.27 6.42
N ASN A 2 -1.24 14.95 5.46
CA ASN A 2 -1.07 13.71 4.71
C ASN A 2 0.22 13.80 3.89
N LYS A 3 1.01 12.74 3.92
CA LYS A 3 2.35 12.73 3.32
C LYS A 3 2.39 12.16 1.90
N ALA A 4 1.25 11.85 1.30
CA ALA A 4 1.22 11.28 -0.04
C ALA A 4 -0.13 11.45 -0.76
N ILE A 5 -0.11 11.31 -2.09
CA ILE A 5 -1.27 11.25 -2.96
C ILE A 5 -1.06 10.23 -4.09
N TYR A 6 -2.12 9.54 -4.50
CA TYR A 6 -2.11 8.55 -5.56
C TYR A 6 -2.71 9.12 -6.86
N ILE A 7 -2.00 9.04 -7.97
CA ILE A 7 -2.53 9.35 -9.30
C ILE A 7 -3.02 8.05 -9.95
N ALA A 8 -4.32 7.88 -10.05
CA ALA A 8 -4.94 6.74 -10.73
C ALA A 8 -5.36 7.09 -12.15
N THR A 9 -5.39 6.10 -13.03
CA THR A 9 -5.91 6.23 -14.38
C THR A 9 -7.01 5.22 -14.61
N SER A 10 -8.09 5.63 -15.28
CA SER A 10 -9.17 4.72 -15.65
C SER A 10 -8.82 3.89 -16.89
N GLU A 11 -7.85 4.35 -17.69
CA GLU A 11 -7.48 3.75 -18.96
C GLU A 11 -6.12 4.20 -19.46
N LYS A 12 -5.65 3.54 -20.53
CA LYS A 12 -4.39 3.88 -21.21
C LYS A 12 -4.40 5.28 -21.79
N ASN A 13 -3.21 5.85 -21.94
CA ASN A 13 -2.99 7.14 -22.60
C ASN A 13 -3.84 8.27 -22.01
N SER A 14 -4.29 8.15 -20.76
CA SER A 14 -5.07 9.19 -20.06
C SER A 14 -4.32 10.52 -19.91
N GLY A 15 -3.00 10.53 -20.13
CA GLY A 15 -2.16 11.74 -20.05
C GLY A 15 -1.78 12.11 -18.61
N LYS A 16 -1.65 11.11 -17.74
CA LYS A 16 -1.27 11.29 -16.33
C LYS A 16 0.03 12.08 -16.14
N SER A 17 0.97 12.05 -17.11
CA SER A 17 2.25 12.77 -17.00
C SER A 17 2.07 14.28 -16.79
N ILE A 18 1.01 14.89 -17.36
CA ILE A 18 0.68 16.31 -17.11
C ILE A 18 0.38 16.52 -15.62
N ILE A 19 -0.40 15.60 -15.04
CA ILE A 19 -0.80 15.66 -13.64
C ILE A 19 0.40 15.38 -12.73
N THR A 20 1.22 14.38 -13.08
CA THR A 20 2.44 14.04 -12.33
C THR A 20 3.42 15.20 -12.29
N LEU A 21 3.75 15.79 -13.45
CA LEU A 21 4.71 16.90 -13.56
C LEU A 21 4.18 18.17 -12.88
N GLY A 22 2.89 18.47 -13.06
CA GLY A 22 2.26 19.62 -12.42
C GLY A 22 2.17 19.49 -10.90
N LEU A 23 1.78 18.31 -10.39
CA LEU A 23 1.76 18.05 -8.95
C LEU A 23 3.16 18.09 -8.34
N MET A 24 4.18 17.52 -9.00
CA MET A 24 5.56 17.62 -8.55
C MET A 24 6.00 19.07 -8.43
N SER A 25 5.75 19.89 -9.47
CA SER A 25 6.08 21.33 -9.46
C SER A 25 5.37 22.06 -8.30
N MET A 26 4.08 21.83 -8.12
CA MET A 26 3.28 22.41 -7.02
C MET A 26 3.81 21.99 -5.64
N LEU A 27 4.12 20.71 -5.45
CA LEU A 27 4.56 20.17 -4.17
C LEU A 27 5.96 20.68 -3.79
N ILE A 28 6.91 20.72 -4.72
CA ILE A 28 8.26 21.25 -4.49
C ILE A 28 8.21 22.73 -4.13
N GLY A 29 7.25 23.50 -4.65
CA GLY A 29 7.02 24.88 -4.24
C GLY A 29 6.48 25.06 -2.81
N LYS A 30 5.91 24.00 -2.20
CA LYS A 30 5.26 24.05 -0.89
C LYS A 30 5.94 23.21 0.21
N THR A 31 6.80 22.27 -0.15
CA THR A 31 7.40 21.27 0.74
C THR A 31 8.88 21.09 0.44
N ALA A 32 9.70 20.96 1.49
CA ALA A 32 11.16 20.93 1.33
C ALA A 32 11.67 19.66 0.64
N LYS A 33 11.05 18.50 0.86
CA LYS A 33 11.48 17.21 0.29
C LYS A 33 10.30 16.43 -0.25
N VAL A 34 10.21 16.33 -1.59
CA VAL A 34 9.18 15.54 -2.28
C VAL A 34 9.79 14.28 -2.86
N GLY A 35 9.22 13.12 -2.53
CA GLY A 35 9.53 11.84 -3.11
C GLY A 35 8.60 11.46 -4.26
N TYR A 36 9.06 10.54 -5.11
CA TYR A 36 8.28 9.99 -6.21
C TYR A 36 8.31 8.47 -6.17
N PHE A 37 7.15 7.84 -6.34
CA PHE A 37 7.02 6.40 -6.32
C PHE A 37 6.05 5.90 -7.39
N ARG A 38 6.48 4.94 -8.19
CA ARG A 38 5.67 4.26 -9.20
C ARG A 38 5.62 2.77 -8.89
N PRO A 39 4.63 2.29 -8.13
CA PRO A 39 4.62 0.93 -7.54
C PRO A 39 4.89 -0.19 -8.54
N ILE A 40 4.32 -0.08 -9.74
CA ILE A 40 4.44 -1.09 -10.79
C ILE A 40 4.88 -0.42 -12.09
N ILE A 41 5.94 -0.93 -12.70
CA ILE A 41 6.47 -0.46 -13.97
C ILE A 41 6.35 -1.52 -15.06
N GLU A 42 6.46 -1.12 -16.33
CA GLU A 42 6.63 -2.08 -17.44
C GLU A 42 7.98 -2.81 -17.31
N ASP A 43 8.09 -3.97 -17.98
CA ASP A 43 9.35 -4.70 -18.00
C ASP A 43 10.43 -3.94 -18.79
N PHE A 44 11.67 -4.04 -18.32
CA PHE A 44 12.80 -3.42 -19.00
C PHE A 44 12.95 -4.00 -20.42
N LYS A 45 13.03 -3.12 -21.40
CA LYS A 45 13.32 -3.45 -22.78
C LYS A 45 14.70 -2.90 -23.15
N ASP A 46 15.57 -3.73 -23.66
CA ASP A 46 16.90 -3.36 -24.17
C ASP A 46 17.75 -2.55 -23.17
N GLY A 47 17.60 -2.82 -21.87
CA GLY A 47 18.32 -2.12 -20.80
C GLY A 47 17.86 -0.69 -20.52
N LYS A 48 16.78 -0.22 -21.19
CA LYS A 48 16.22 1.13 -20.96
C LYS A 48 15.43 1.17 -19.67
N LEU A 49 15.60 2.25 -18.90
CA LEU A 49 14.88 2.53 -17.67
C LEU A 49 13.42 2.93 -17.95
N ASP A 50 12.57 2.93 -16.91
CA ASP A 50 11.20 3.44 -17.02
C ASP A 50 11.23 4.97 -17.25
N ASN A 51 10.71 5.40 -18.40
CA ASN A 51 10.75 6.80 -18.83
C ASN A 51 10.06 7.78 -17.87
N HIS A 52 8.99 7.36 -17.17
CA HIS A 52 8.31 8.23 -16.23
C HIS A 52 9.17 8.49 -14.99
N ILE A 53 9.80 7.45 -14.44
CA ILE A 53 10.70 7.57 -13.30
C ILE A 53 11.91 8.44 -13.69
N GLU A 54 12.55 8.13 -14.83
CA GLU A 54 13.70 8.87 -15.31
C GLU A 54 13.37 10.35 -15.52
N THR A 55 12.23 10.66 -16.14
CA THR A 55 11.80 12.04 -16.39
C THR A 55 11.59 12.82 -15.10
N VAL A 56 10.89 12.23 -14.12
CA VAL A 56 10.58 12.92 -12.86
C VAL A 56 11.85 13.11 -12.01
N ILE A 57 12.64 12.05 -11.82
CA ILE A 57 13.87 12.13 -11.01
C ILE A 57 14.85 13.12 -11.61
N SER A 58 15.11 13.06 -12.94
CA SER A 58 16.09 13.92 -13.59
C SER A 58 15.64 15.37 -13.66
N HIS A 59 14.36 15.64 -14.02
CA HIS A 59 13.88 17.02 -14.17
C HIS A 59 13.82 17.77 -12.84
N PHE A 60 13.35 17.12 -11.78
CA PHE A 60 13.21 17.72 -10.46
C PHE A 60 14.44 17.51 -9.56
N ASN A 61 15.48 16.86 -10.09
CA ASN A 61 16.71 16.55 -9.36
C ASN A 61 16.45 15.89 -7.99
N LEU A 62 15.61 14.84 -8.00
CA LEU A 62 15.25 14.14 -6.78
C LEU A 62 16.39 13.23 -6.31
N ASP A 63 16.65 13.24 -5.01
CA ASP A 63 17.64 12.35 -4.38
C ASP A 63 17.00 10.97 -4.08
N ILE A 64 16.63 10.27 -5.15
CA ILE A 64 16.02 8.93 -5.11
C ILE A 64 16.75 8.04 -6.11
N ALA A 65 17.22 6.88 -5.63
CA ALA A 65 17.75 5.86 -6.54
C ALA A 65 16.62 5.28 -7.40
N PHE A 66 16.89 5.00 -8.67
CA PHE A 66 15.88 4.46 -9.60
C PHE A 66 15.19 3.20 -9.04
N GLU A 67 15.96 2.30 -8.43
CA GLU A 67 15.49 1.03 -7.85
C GLU A 67 14.56 1.24 -6.65
N ASP A 68 14.63 2.37 -5.97
CA ASP A 68 13.75 2.72 -4.85
C ASP A 68 12.45 3.37 -5.31
N ALA A 69 12.44 3.95 -6.52
CA ALA A 69 11.27 4.60 -7.09
C ALA A 69 10.18 3.63 -7.60
N TYR A 70 10.42 2.31 -7.60
CA TYR A 70 9.41 1.30 -7.96
C TYR A 70 9.50 0.04 -7.09
N ALA A 71 8.43 -0.76 -7.07
CA ALA A 71 8.40 -2.00 -6.31
C ALA A 71 8.57 -3.25 -7.19
N ILE A 72 7.82 -3.34 -8.29
CA ILE A 72 7.76 -4.57 -9.08
C ILE A 72 7.52 -4.27 -10.57
N THR A 73 7.99 -5.16 -11.45
CA THR A 73 7.67 -5.10 -12.87
C THR A 73 6.38 -5.86 -13.20
N LYS A 74 5.75 -5.52 -14.32
CA LYS A 74 4.49 -6.10 -14.81
C LYS A 74 4.53 -7.64 -14.92
N SER A 75 5.55 -8.21 -15.54
CA SER A 75 5.66 -9.67 -15.70
C SER A 75 5.73 -10.37 -14.33
N LYS A 76 6.47 -9.81 -13.36
CA LYS A 76 6.55 -10.35 -12.02
C LYS A 76 5.21 -10.25 -11.28
N LEU A 77 4.49 -9.12 -11.44
CA LEU A 77 3.13 -8.95 -10.89
C LEU A 77 2.19 -10.02 -11.44
N ILE A 78 2.12 -10.19 -12.76
CA ILE A 78 1.24 -11.18 -13.41
C ILE A 78 1.56 -12.59 -12.90
N LYS A 79 2.84 -12.95 -12.81
CA LYS A 79 3.27 -14.25 -12.26
C LYS A 79 2.80 -14.47 -10.83
N LYS A 80 2.97 -13.45 -9.95
CA LYS A 80 2.51 -13.49 -8.55
C LYS A 80 1.00 -13.58 -8.45
N LYS A 81 0.26 -12.78 -9.24
CA LYS A 81 -1.21 -12.81 -9.30
C LYS A 81 -1.73 -14.18 -9.70
N ASN A 82 -1.19 -14.78 -10.78
CA ASN A 82 -1.61 -16.10 -11.26
C ASN A 82 -1.31 -17.23 -10.26
N SER A 83 -0.35 -17.05 -9.37
CA SER A 83 -0.05 -17.98 -8.26
C SER A 83 -0.79 -17.64 -6.95
N GLY A 84 -1.76 -16.74 -6.95
CA GLY A 84 -2.54 -16.37 -5.76
C GLY A 84 -1.76 -15.55 -4.71
N LYS A 85 -0.59 -15.00 -5.08
CA LYS A 85 0.36 -14.33 -4.17
C LYS A 85 0.33 -12.80 -4.26
N ILE A 86 -0.86 -12.22 -4.51
CA ILE A 86 -1.00 -10.76 -4.60
C ILE A 86 -0.67 -10.06 -3.28
N GLY A 87 -0.89 -10.72 -2.14
CA GLY A 87 -0.53 -10.21 -0.83
C GLY A 87 0.97 -9.92 -0.69
N GLU A 88 1.86 -10.77 -1.23
CA GLU A 88 3.31 -10.54 -1.22
C GLU A 88 3.71 -9.32 -2.06
N VAL A 89 2.94 -9.00 -3.11
CA VAL A 89 3.16 -7.80 -3.93
C VAL A 89 2.80 -6.55 -3.15
N LEU A 90 1.66 -6.56 -2.46
CA LEU A 90 1.22 -5.43 -1.64
C LEU A 90 2.19 -5.18 -0.48
N ASP A 91 2.68 -6.22 0.17
CA ASP A 91 3.67 -6.10 1.24
C ASP A 91 4.95 -5.41 0.75
N LEU A 92 5.45 -5.79 -0.43
CA LEU A 92 6.61 -5.16 -1.06
C LEU A 92 6.36 -3.69 -1.41
N ILE A 93 5.17 -3.37 -1.95
CA ILE A 93 4.78 -2.00 -2.29
C ILE A 93 4.74 -1.13 -1.02
N ILE A 94 4.10 -1.62 0.05
CA ILE A 94 4.01 -0.92 1.33
C ILE A 94 5.40 -0.70 1.93
N GLU A 95 6.26 -1.72 1.93
CA GLU A 95 7.63 -1.61 2.45
C GLU A 95 8.42 -0.50 1.75
N LYS A 96 8.44 -0.49 0.42
CA LYS A 96 9.16 0.52 -0.37
C LYS A 96 8.56 1.92 -0.20
N PHE A 97 7.23 2.02 -0.24
CA PHE A 97 6.54 3.29 -0.01
C PHE A 97 6.88 3.87 1.37
N LYS A 98 6.85 3.05 2.42
CA LYS A 98 7.15 3.50 3.79
C LYS A 98 8.59 3.96 3.97
N ARG A 99 9.55 3.34 3.27
CA ARG A 99 10.94 3.83 3.26
C ARG A 99 11.04 5.24 2.66
N LEU A 100 10.30 5.51 1.58
CA LEU A 100 10.25 6.85 0.98
C LEU A 100 9.52 7.84 1.90
N GLU A 101 8.40 7.45 2.52
CA GLU A 101 7.67 8.30 3.47
C GLU A 101 8.50 8.71 4.70
N GLU A 102 9.51 7.90 5.09
CA GLU A 102 10.47 8.25 6.15
C GLU A 102 11.54 9.27 5.70
N GLN A 103 11.88 9.28 4.42
CA GLN A 103 12.94 10.12 3.86
C GLN A 103 12.42 11.47 3.33
N PHE A 104 11.15 11.51 2.92
CA PHE A 104 10.52 12.65 2.26
C PHE A 104 9.33 13.18 3.07
N ASP A 105 9.11 14.49 2.98
CA ASP A 105 7.97 15.14 3.63
C ASP A 105 6.65 14.82 2.94
N PHE A 106 6.71 14.56 1.63
CA PHE A 106 5.57 14.17 0.80
C PHE A 106 6.00 13.20 -0.30
N VAL A 107 5.20 12.17 -0.59
CA VAL A 107 5.46 11.19 -1.66
C VAL A 107 4.34 11.23 -2.70
N LEU A 108 4.66 11.58 -3.94
CA LEU A 108 3.75 11.44 -5.07
C LEU A 108 3.78 10.00 -5.58
N VAL A 109 2.64 9.31 -5.55
CA VAL A 109 2.52 7.93 -6.03
C VAL A 109 1.83 7.93 -7.39
N GLU A 110 2.52 7.47 -8.43
CA GLU A 110 1.96 7.35 -9.77
C GLU A 110 1.49 5.93 -10.06
N GLY A 111 0.19 5.75 -10.20
CA GLY A 111 -0.44 4.48 -10.54
C GLY A 111 -0.10 3.98 -11.94
N THR A 112 -0.41 2.73 -12.19
CA THR A 112 -0.07 2.04 -13.43
C THR A 112 -1.06 2.32 -14.57
N SER A 113 -0.56 2.27 -15.80
CA SER A 113 -1.37 2.12 -17.01
C SER A 113 -0.64 1.11 -17.90
N PHE A 114 -1.19 -0.09 -18.02
CA PHE A 114 -0.54 -1.16 -18.81
C PHE A 114 -0.89 -1.08 -20.29
N SER A 115 0.04 -1.48 -21.13
CA SER A 115 -0.22 -1.76 -22.54
C SER A 115 -0.66 -3.23 -22.70
N GLY A 116 -1.94 -3.52 -22.99
CA GLY A 116 -2.45 -4.89 -23.20
C GLY A 116 -3.94 -5.05 -22.85
N GLU A 117 -4.49 -6.22 -23.00
CA GLU A 117 -5.85 -6.59 -22.59
C GLU A 117 -5.92 -6.60 -21.05
N GLY A 118 -6.72 -5.73 -20.42
CA GLY A 118 -6.89 -5.78 -18.96
C GLY A 118 -7.12 -4.44 -18.25
N THR A 119 -7.84 -3.50 -18.85
CA THR A 119 -8.18 -2.20 -18.21
C THR A 119 -8.88 -2.35 -16.85
N VAL A 120 -9.73 -3.37 -16.68
CA VAL A 120 -10.40 -3.66 -15.40
C VAL A 120 -9.38 -4.09 -14.34
N ILE A 121 -8.40 -4.92 -14.71
CA ILE A 121 -7.35 -5.39 -13.79
C ILE A 121 -6.48 -4.22 -13.31
N GLU A 122 -6.25 -3.22 -14.18
CA GLU A 122 -5.45 -2.04 -13.84
C GLU A 122 -6.14 -1.14 -12.84
N LEU A 123 -7.42 -0.87 -13.07
CA LEU A 123 -8.22 -0.04 -12.16
C LEU A 123 -8.30 -0.69 -10.78
N ASP A 124 -8.60 -1.99 -10.73
CA ASP A 124 -8.66 -2.77 -9.49
C ASP A 124 -7.32 -2.72 -8.72
N MET A 125 -6.19 -2.82 -9.43
CA MET A 125 -4.86 -2.72 -8.82
C MET A 125 -4.58 -1.32 -8.29
N ASN A 126 -4.94 -0.28 -9.02
CA ASN A 126 -4.78 1.11 -8.57
C ASN A 126 -5.62 1.37 -7.30
N VAL A 127 -6.87 0.92 -7.27
CA VAL A 127 -7.75 1.00 -6.09
C VAL A 127 -7.13 0.23 -4.91
N LEU A 128 -6.69 -1.00 -5.14
CA LEU A 128 -6.13 -1.87 -4.11
C LEU A 128 -4.84 -1.28 -3.50
N ILE A 129 -3.96 -0.70 -4.34
CA ILE A 129 -2.74 -0.06 -3.88
C ILE A 129 -3.06 1.20 -3.08
N ALA A 130 -3.88 2.12 -3.61
CA ALA A 130 -4.24 3.36 -2.91
C ALA A 130 -4.86 3.06 -1.54
N LYS A 131 -5.78 2.08 -1.47
CA LYS A 131 -6.38 1.62 -0.22
C LYS A 131 -5.34 1.12 0.78
N ASN A 132 -4.47 0.20 0.35
CA ASN A 132 -3.49 -0.41 1.26
C ASN A 132 -2.37 0.55 1.69
N LEU A 133 -2.09 1.60 0.90
CA LEU A 133 -1.22 2.70 1.32
C LEU A 133 -1.93 3.70 2.24
N GLY A 134 -3.27 3.70 2.30
CA GLY A 134 -4.06 4.65 3.11
C GLY A 134 -3.94 6.09 2.62
N ILE A 135 -3.84 6.30 1.31
CA ILE A 135 -3.63 7.63 0.72
C ILE A 135 -4.76 7.99 -0.26
N PRO A 136 -5.13 9.28 -0.35
CA PRO A 136 -6.19 9.73 -1.25
C PRO A 136 -5.76 9.67 -2.71
N ALA A 137 -6.73 9.66 -3.62
CA ALA A 137 -6.50 9.54 -5.05
C ALA A 137 -6.92 10.77 -5.85
N ILE A 138 -6.24 10.98 -6.99
CA ILE A 138 -6.71 11.77 -8.13
C ILE A 138 -6.94 10.81 -9.28
N ILE A 139 -8.12 10.85 -9.90
CA ILE A 139 -8.47 9.99 -11.03
C ILE A 139 -8.38 10.77 -12.33
N VAL A 140 -7.62 10.23 -13.29
CA VAL A 140 -7.39 10.85 -14.60
C VAL A 140 -7.98 9.97 -15.70
N SER A 141 -8.84 10.51 -16.54
CA SER A 141 -9.41 9.83 -17.73
C SER A 141 -9.23 10.66 -18.99
N THR A 142 -9.29 10.02 -20.17
CA THR A 142 -9.16 10.71 -21.47
C THR A 142 -10.47 10.81 -22.21
N GLY A 143 -10.74 12.00 -22.82
CA GLY A 143 -11.87 12.22 -23.70
C GLY A 143 -11.64 11.77 -25.15
N VAL A 144 -10.43 11.28 -25.48
CA VAL A 144 -10.12 10.87 -26.87
C VAL A 144 -10.86 9.60 -27.25
N GLY A 145 -11.58 9.64 -28.37
CA GLY A 145 -12.28 8.48 -28.93
C GLY A 145 -13.60 8.13 -28.25
N LYS A 146 -14.13 9.00 -27.39
CA LYS A 146 -15.39 8.82 -26.67
C LYS A 146 -16.36 9.96 -26.98
N THR A 147 -17.66 9.67 -26.94
CA THR A 147 -18.68 10.70 -26.79
C THR A 147 -18.59 11.31 -25.39
N LEU A 148 -19.19 12.47 -25.20
CA LEU A 148 -19.18 13.12 -23.90
C LEU A 148 -19.88 12.28 -22.82
N GLU A 149 -20.99 11.62 -23.16
CA GLU A 149 -21.75 10.74 -22.27
C GLU A 149 -20.92 9.53 -21.86
N GLU A 150 -20.37 8.78 -22.81
CA GLU A 150 -19.47 7.64 -22.54
C GLU A 150 -18.26 8.04 -21.67
N PHE A 151 -17.77 9.26 -21.85
CA PHE A 151 -16.64 9.77 -21.09
C PHE A 151 -17.00 10.05 -19.62
N VAL A 152 -18.13 10.74 -19.39
CA VAL A 152 -18.64 11.05 -18.05
C VAL A 152 -18.94 9.75 -17.30
N ASP A 153 -19.64 8.80 -17.95
CA ASP A 153 -19.96 7.50 -17.36
C ASP A 153 -18.72 6.69 -17.00
N SER A 154 -17.73 6.64 -17.90
CA SER A 154 -16.45 5.94 -17.68
C SER A 154 -15.69 6.49 -16.46
N LEU A 155 -15.71 7.82 -16.28
CA LEU A 155 -15.02 8.47 -15.17
C LEU A 155 -15.79 8.33 -13.86
N TYR A 156 -17.13 8.35 -13.93
CA TYR A 156 -17.97 8.06 -12.78
C TYR A 156 -17.79 6.62 -12.28
N LEU A 157 -17.74 5.63 -13.18
CA LEU A 157 -17.49 4.23 -12.83
C LEU A 157 -16.12 4.05 -12.18
N ALA A 158 -15.11 4.76 -12.68
CA ALA A 158 -13.79 4.74 -12.05
C ALA A 158 -13.85 5.34 -10.63
N TYR A 159 -14.52 6.48 -10.45
CA TYR A 159 -14.74 7.07 -9.12
C TYR A 159 -15.47 6.12 -8.17
N ASP A 160 -16.56 5.50 -8.64
CA ASP A 160 -17.36 4.56 -7.84
C ASP A 160 -16.54 3.34 -7.37
N SER A 161 -15.62 2.84 -8.21
CA SER A 161 -14.69 1.75 -7.85
C SER A 161 -13.78 2.12 -6.67
N PHE A 162 -13.32 3.36 -6.58
CA PHE A 162 -12.55 3.86 -5.42
C PHE A 162 -13.46 4.02 -4.20
N LYS A 163 -14.64 4.60 -4.36
CA LYS A 163 -15.61 4.86 -3.29
C LYS A 163 -16.10 3.57 -2.64
N VAL A 164 -16.45 2.54 -3.42
CA VAL A 164 -16.90 1.22 -2.90
C VAL A 164 -15.82 0.57 -2.03
N LYS A 165 -14.55 0.82 -2.30
CA LYS A 165 -13.43 0.34 -1.50
C LYS A 165 -12.97 1.34 -0.43
N GLU A 166 -13.74 2.39 -0.17
CA GLU A 166 -13.47 3.41 0.85
C GLU A 166 -12.13 4.13 0.65
N VAL A 167 -11.74 4.39 -0.60
CA VAL A 167 -10.60 5.24 -0.94
C VAL A 167 -11.10 6.64 -1.25
N ASP A 168 -10.57 7.64 -0.56
CA ASP A 168 -10.94 9.03 -0.78
C ASP A 168 -10.42 9.53 -2.12
N VAL A 169 -11.31 10.16 -2.88
CA VAL A 169 -10.98 10.80 -4.16
C VAL A 169 -11.06 12.32 -3.99
N LEU A 170 -9.92 12.99 -4.03
CA LEU A 170 -9.85 14.45 -3.87
C LEU A 170 -10.23 15.19 -5.15
N ALA A 171 -9.85 14.64 -6.29
CA ALA A 171 -10.12 15.24 -7.58
C ALA A 171 -10.33 14.20 -8.70
N VAL A 172 -11.15 14.57 -9.69
CA VAL A 172 -11.21 13.89 -10.98
C VAL A 172 -10.80 14.85 -12.09
N VAL A 173 -10.05 14.35 -13.05
CA VAL A 173 -9.51 15.13 -14.15
C VAL A 173 -9.97 14.56 -15.48
N ALA A 174 -10.81 15.34 -16.15
CA ALA A 174 -11.24 15.13 -17.52
C ALA A 174 -10.14 15.64 -18.47
N ASN A 175 -9.23 14.76 -18.89
CA ASN A 175 -8.08 15.15 -19.71
C ASN A 175 -8.30 14.91 -21.20
N LYS A 176 -7.58 15.67 -22.03
CA LYS A 176 -7.63 15.60 -23.50
C LYS A 176 -9.06 15.79 -24.07
N VAL A 177 -9.84 16.64 -23.43
CA VAL A 177 -11.18 17.02 -23.89
C VAL A 177 -11.05 18.01 -25.04
N GLN A 178 -11.99 17.98 -26.01
CA GLN A 178 -12.02 18.99 -27.06
C GLN A 178 -12.30 20.37 -26.45
N PRO A 179 -11.64 21.45 -26.86
CA PRO A 179 -11.77 22.78 -26.25
C PRO A 179 -13.21 23.28 -26.08
N GLU A 180 -14.07 22.98 -27.05
CA GLU A 180 -15.49 23.35 -27.06
C GLU A 180 -16.34 22.57 -26.03
N ASN A 181 -15.85 21.44 -25.53
CA ASN A 181 -16.57 20.55 -24.62
C ASN A 181 -16.08 20.63 -23.14
N LEU A 182 -15.13 21.51 -22.81
CA LEU A 182 -14.53 21.59 -21.47
C LEU A 182 -15.57 21.88 -20.37
N GLU A 183 -16.40 22.91 -20.55
CA GLU A 183 -17.43 23.28 -19.58
C GLU A 183 -18.54 22.24 -19.48
N VAL A 184 -18.92 21.63 -20.61
CA VAL A 184 -19.95 20.60 -20.63
C VAL A 184 -19.47 19.35 -19.88
N ALA A 185 -18.21 18.96 -20.05
CA ALA A 185 -17.61 17.86 -19.30
C ALA A 185 -17.57 18.14 -17.78
N ILE A 186 -17.17 19.35 -17.38
CA ILE A 186 -17.18 19.75 -15.97
C ILE A 186 -18.60 19.68 -15.39
N ASN A 187 -19.60 20.22 -16.09
CA ASN A 187 -20.98 20.25 -15.62
C ASN A 187 -21.58 18.84 -15.53
N GLY A 188 -21.32 17.98 -16.52
CA GLY A 188 -21.74 16.57 -16.50
C GLY A 188 -21.17 15.81 -15.30
N LEU A 189 -19.89 15.97 -15.04
CA LEU A 189 -19.22 15.33 -13.89
C LEU A 189 -19.71 15.89 -12.54
N LYS A 190 -19.89 17.20 -12.42
CA LYS A 190 -20.44 17.83 -11.20
C LYS A 190 -21.86 17.39 -10.88
N ALA A 191 -22.63 16.98 -11.88
CA ALA A 191 -24.00 16.49 -11.69
C ALA A 191 -24.05 15.08 -11.07
N CYS A 192 -23.01 14.25 -11.26
CA CYS A 192 -22.97 12.88 -10.76
C CYS A 192 -21.99 12.66 -9.60
N LEU A 193 -21.06 13.59 -9.34
CA LEU A 193 -20.07 13.50 -8.28
C LEU A 193 -20.43 14.35 -7.06
N PRO A 194 -20.01 13.95 -5.85
CA PRO A 194 -20.19 14.79 -4.65
C PRO A 194 -19.47 16.13 -4.77
N SER A 195 -20.02 17.17 -4.16
CA SER A 195 -19.42 18.52 -4.13
C SER A 195 -18.05 18.56 -3.41
N SER A 196 -17.72 17.55 -2.62
CA SER A 196 -16.41 17.38 -1.98
C SER A 196 -15.30 17.00 -2.95
N VAL A 197 -15.62 16.50 -4.15
CA VAL A 197 -14.64 16.09 -5.17
C VAL A 197 -14.38 17.25 -6.13
N LEU A 198 -13.11 17.63 -6.32
CA LEU A 198 -12.73 18.64 -7.31
C LEU A 198 -12.88 18.06 -8.72
N VAL A 199 -13.54 18.81 -9.60
CA VAL A 199 -13.71 18.44 -11.01
C VAL A 199 -12.94 19.43 -11.87
N ASN A 200 -11.96 18.92 -12.62
CA ASN A 200 -11.13 19.70 -13.53
C ASN A 200 -11.19 19.13 -14.95
N SER A 201 -11.04 19.98 -15.96
CA SER A 201 -11.00 19.57 -17.36
C SER A 201 -9.81 20.22 -18.05
N ILE A 202 -9.00 19.39 -18.72
CA ILE A 202 -7.81 19.81 -19.46
C ILE A 202 -8.04 19.56 -20.94
N PRO A 203 -7.83 20.56 -21.82
CA PRO A 203 -8.01 20.37 -23.26
C PRO A 203 -6.94 19.47 -23.87
N LEU A 204 -7.24 18.97 -25.07
CA LEU A 204 -6.25 18.31 -25.91
C LEU A 204 -5.19 19.35 -26.35
N ILE A 205 -3.96 19.16 -25.90
CA ILE A 205 -2.81 20.03 -26.26
C ILE A 205 -2.06 19.39 -27.43
N PRO A 206 -2.07 19.99 -28.63
CA PRO A 206 -1.45 19.41 -29.82
C PRO A 206 0.05 19.10 -29.64
N SER A 207 0.82 20.01 -29.06
CA SER A 207 2.27 19.82 -28.83
C SER A 207 2.61 18.65 -27.89
N LEU A 208 1.72 18.30 -26.96
CA LEU A 208 1.88 17.13 -26.10
C LEU A 208 1.39 15.83 -26.75
N LYS A 209 0.53 15.93 -27.77
CA LYS A 209 0.03 14.79 -28.56
C LYS A 209 1.03 14.35 -29.63
N ASN A 210 1.76 15.31 -30.21
CA ASN A 210 2.63 15.07 -31.33
C ASN A 210 3.94 14.37 -30.88
N PRO A 211 4.37 13.30 -31.60
CA PRO A 211 5.66 12.66 -31.31
C PRO A 211 6.82 13.57 -31.69
N THR A 212 7.98 13.30 -31.12
CA THR A 212 9.26 13.87 -31.58
C THR A 212 9.91 12.95 -32.60
N VAL A 213 10.89 13.49 -33.36
CA VAL A 213 11.70 12.66 -34.26
C VAL A 213 12.42 11.55 -33.50
N LYS A 214 12.87 11.79 -32.26
CA LYS A 214 13.46 10.79 -31.36
C LYS A 214 12.54 9.61 -31.12
N GLU A 215 11.25 9.87 -30.81
CA GLU A 215 10.24 8.83 -30.60
C GLU A 215 9.99 8.00 -31.86
N ILE A 216 10.06 8.66 -33.04
CA ILE A 216 9.93 7.98 -34.32
C ILE A 216 11.14 7.06 -34.57
N ILE A 217 12.35 7.54 -34.32
CA ILE A 217 13.59 6.74 -34.44
C ILE A 217 13.50 5.50 -33.57
N GLU A 218 13.11 5.64 -32.30
CA GLU A 218 12.97 4.50 -31.39
C GLU A 218 11.90 3.49 -31.82
N THR A 219 10.80 3.98 -32.41
CA THR A 219 9.71 3.13 -32.86
C THR A 219 10.04 2.37 -34.14
N LEU A 220 10.81 3.01 -35.03
CA LEU A 220 11.16 2.47 -36.36
C LEU A 220 12.50 1.74 -36.36
N ASP A 221 13.28 1.78 -35.27
CA ASP A 221 14.67 1.32 -35.22
C ASP A 221 15.51 1.96 -36.36
N ALA A 222 15.39 3.29 -36.48
CA ALA A 222 15.95 4.06 -37.57
C ALA A 222 17.39 4.50 -37.28
N GLU A 223 18.23 4.54 -38.32
CA GLU A 223 19.57 5.08 -38.27
C GLU A 223 19.55 6.61 -38.50
N VAL A 224 20.26 7.38 -37.66
CA VAL A 224 20.38 8.83 -37.81
C VAL A 224 21.57 9.13 -38.69
N LEU A 225 21.34 9.78 -39.84
CA LEU A 225 22.38 10.18 -40.78
C LEU A 225 22.85 11.60 -40.49
N PHE A 226 21.95 12.54 -40.24
CA PHE A 226 22.22 13.95 -39.98
C PHE A 226 21.28 14.55 -38.90
N GLY A 227 21.66 15.70 -38.35
CA GLY A 227 20.80 16.50 -37.48
C GLY A 227 20.56 15.93 -36.08
N GLN A 228 21.54 15.28 -35.46
CA GLN A 228 21.45 14.65 -34.13
C GLN A 228 21.06 15.64 -33.02
N GLU A 229 21.39 16.92 -33.11
CA GLU A 229 21.04 17.96 -32.17
C GLU A 229 19.54 18.35 -32.19
N TYR A 230 18.80 17.99 -33.25
CA TYR A 230 17.41 18.35 -33.47
C TYR A 230 16.42 17.18 -33.29
N LEU A 231 16.81 16.09 -32.65
CA LEU A 231 15.95 14.89 -32.47
C LEU A 231 14.69 15.15 -31.62
N ASN A 232 14.70 16.22 -30.84
CA ASN A 232 13.51 16.65 -30.07
C ASN A 232 12.52 17.49 -30.88
N ASN A 233 12.77 17.72 -32.19
CA ASN A 233 11.79 18.38 -33.05
C ASN A 233 10.46 17.67 -33.03
N GLU A 234 9.40 18.47 -32.77
CA GLU A 234 7.99 18.00 -32.74
C GLU A 234 7.53 17.71 -34.18
N VAL A 235 6.85 16.58 -34.37
CA VAL A 235 6.23 16.19 -35.65
C VAL A 235 4.74 16.44 -35.63
N GLY A 236 4.33 17.58 -36.18
CA GLY A 236 2.92 17.99 -36.23
C GLY A 236 2.10 17.26 -37.31
N SER A 237 2.76 16.85 -38.39
CA SER A 237 2.16 16.09 -39.49
C SER A 237 3.25 15.32 -40.24
N PHE A 238 2.84 14.41 -41.13
CA PHE A 238 3.77 13.80 -42.06
C PHE A 238 3.19 13.80 -43.49
N SER A 239 4.08 13.79 -44.46
CA SER A 239 3.73 13.77 -45.87
C SER A 239 4.71 12.91 -46.69
N VAL A 240 4.20 12.22 -47.70
CA VAL A 240 4.98 11.37 -48.59
C VAL A 240 5.43 12.15 -49.81
N GLY A 241 6.75 12.24 -50.00
CA GLY A 241 7.37 12.88 -51.15
C GLY A 241 7.27 12.06 -52.46
N ALA A 242 6.06 11.73 -52.88
CA ALA A 242 5.83 10.95 -54.11
C ALA A 242 5.67 11.78 -55.37
N MET A 243 5.34 13.06 -55.24
CA MET A 243 5.13 13.97 -56.37
C MET A 243 6.44 14.61 -56.84
N GLN A 244 6.42 15.27 -58.02
CA GLN A 244 7.50 16.16 -58.42
C GLN A 244 7.62 17.31 -57.41
N LEU A 245 8.84 17.82 -57.20
CA LEU A 245 9.14 18.83 -56.20
C LEU A 245 8.21 20.06 -56.26
N ARG A 246 7.90 20.60 -57.42
CA ARG A 246 7.02 21.77 -57.61
C ARG A 246 5.63 21.54 -57.03
N ASN A 247 5.12 20.31 -57.12
CA ASN A 247 3.80 19.95 -56.61
C ASN A 247 3.86 19.59 -55.11
N TYR A 248 4.96 18.98 -54.68
CA TYR A 248 5.19 18.59 -53.30
C TYR A 248 5.28 19.78 -52.34
N LEU A 249 6.02 20.85 -52.74
CA LEU A 249 6.23 22.05 -51.93
C LEU A 249 4.88 22.72 -51.49
N VAL A 250 3.85 22.61 -52.32
CA VAL A 250 2.50 23.17 -52.00
C VAL A 250 1.83 22.39 -50.85
N HIS A 251 2.26 21.15 -50.61
CA HIS A 251 1.68 20.24 -49.59
C HIS A 251 2.49 20.17 -48.29
N LEU A 252 3.64 20.88 -48.21
CA LEU A 252 4.35 21.01 -46.96
C LEU A 252 3.51 21.69 -45.91
N LYS A 253 3.58 21.18 -44.69
CA LYS A 253 2.89 21.71 -43.52
C LYS A 253 3.90 22.03 -42.42
N GLU A 254 3.53 22.99 -41.58
CA GLU A 254 4.35 23.36 -40.42
C GLU A 254 4.66 22.16 -39.54
N LYS A 255 5.93 22.04 -39.14
CA LYS A 255 6.45 20.89 -38.39
C LYS A 255 6.16 19.54 -39.10
N GLY A 256 6.24 19.54 -40.43
CA GLY A 256 6.01 18.38 -41.27
C GLY A 256 7.19 17.41 -41.31
N LEU A 257 6.95 16.13 -41.16
CA LEU A 257 7.92 15.06 -41.41
C LEU A 257 7.82 14.59 -42.85
N VAL A 258 8.91 14.68 -43.58
CA VAL A 258 8.97 14.26 -45.02
C VAL A 258 9.35 12.80 -45.08
N ILE A 259 8.56 11.98 -45.77
CA ILE A 259 8.84 10.54 -45.97
C ILE A 259 9.10 10.32 -47.46
N THR A 260 10.29 9.87 -47.82
CA THR A 260 10.69 9.69 -49.23
C THR A 260 11.77 8.61 -49.37
N PRO A 261 11.89 7.90 -50.50
CA PRO A 261 13.09 7.11 -50.77
C PRO A 261 14.34 7.97 -50.89
N GLY A 262 15.51 7.40 -50.56
CA GLY A 262 16.77 8.17 -50.55
C GLY A 262 17.32 8.55 -51.93
N ASP A 263 16.79 7.96 -53.01
CA ASP A 263 17.11 8.34 -54.42
C ASP A 263 16.33 9.58 -54.92
N ARG A 264 15.43 10.12 -54.06
CA ARG A 264 14.68 11.34 -54.38
C ARG A 264 15.43 12.61 -53.92
N ALA A 265 16.61 12.84 -54.51
CA ALA A 265 17.41 14.01 -54.21
C ALA A 265 16.65 15.35 -54.37
N ASP A 266 15.73 15.44 -55.33
CA ASP A 266 14.87 16.59 -55.55
C ASP A 266 14.00 16.91 -54.34
N ILE A 267 13.40 15.91 -53.72
CA ILE A 267 12.54 16.09 -52.53
C ILE A 267 13.39 16.40 -51.28
N ILE A 268 14.52 15.70 -51.09
CA ILE A 268 15.42 15.87 -49.95
C ILE A 268 15.96 17.33 -49.92
N LEU A 269 16.62 17.76 -51.01
CA LEU A 269 17.17 19.09 -51.10
C LEU A 269 16.09 20.19 -51.10
N GLY A 270 14.95 19.93 -51.77
CA GLY A 270 13.82 20.84 -51.75
C GLY A 270 13.20 21.05 -50.38
N ALA A 271 13.10 19.99 -49.56
CA ALA A 271 12.62 20.08 -48.19
C ALA A 271 13.59 20.82 -47.27
N LEU A 272 14.90 20.55 -47.38
CA LEU A 272 15.93 21.27 -46.64
C LEU A 272 15.93 22.76 -47.00
N GLN A 273 15.84 23.10 -48.30
CA GLN A 273 15.77 24.48 -48.73
C GLN A 273 14.46 25.19 -48.34
N ALA A 274 13.35 24.47 -48.33
CA ALA A 274 12.09 24.99 -47.84
C ALA A 274 12.15 25.32 -46.33
N ASN A 275 12.82 24.48 -45.53
CA ASN A 275 13.02 24.72 -44.10
C ASN A 275 13.85 26.03 -43.82
N GLU A 276 14.74 26.37 -44.69
CA GLU A 276 15.54 27.62 -44.61
C GLU A 276 14.77 28.84 -45.12
N SER A 277 13.70 28.64 -45.87
CA SER A 277 12.96 29.71 -46.55
C SER A 277 11.85 30.27 -45.64
N ALA A 278 11.83 31.60 -45.48
CA ALA A 278 10.74 32.28 -44.78
C ALA A 278 9.38 32.19 -45.49
N ASN A 279 9.31 31.67 -46.72
CA ASN A 279 8.08 31.55 -47.51
C ASN A 279 7.45 30.15 -47.46
N TYR A 280 8.11 29.18 -46.80
CA TYR A 280 7.63 27.80 -46.68
C TYR A 280 7.57 27.39 -45.21
N PRO A 281 6.67 26.41 -44.89
CA PRO A 281 6.57 25.84 -43.55
C PRO A 281 7.89 25.16 -43.13
N SER A 282 8.17 25.15 -41.83
CA SER A 282 9.29 24.42 -41.25
C SER A 282 9.11 22.92 -41.36
N VAL A 283 10.20 22.18 -41.51
CA VAL A 283 10.24 20.72 -41.60
C VAL A 283 10.86 20.16 -40.33
N SER A 284 10.20 19.16 -39.72
CA SER A 284 10.67 18.53 -38.47
C SER A 284 11.81 17.54 -38.68
N GLY A 285 11.84 16.91 -39.87
CA GLY A 285 12.85 15.92 -40.28
C GLY A 285 12.48 15.22 -41.58
N ILE A 286 13.39 14.36 -42.06
CA ILE A 286 13.22 13.59 -43.29
C ILE A 286 13.48 12.10 -42.99
N ILE A 287 12.58 11.22 -43.43
CA ILE A 287 12.76 9.76 -43.37
C ILE A 287 13.07 9.24 -44.76
N LEU A 288 14.20 8.55 -44.89
CA LEU A 288 14.62 7.84 -46.09
C LEU A 288 14.17 6.37 -45.96
N THR A 289 13.30 5.92 -46.88
CA THR A 289 12.66 4.59 -46.81
C THR A 289 13.35 3.60 -47.74
N GLY A 290 13.23 2.28 -47.40
CA GLY A 290 13.69 1.17 -48.24
C GLY A 290 15.20 0.94 -48.21
N ASN A 291 15.89 1.42 -47.17
CA ASN A 291 17.36 1.39 -47.06
C ASN A 291 18.11 1.96 -48.29
N ILE A 292 17.49 2.96 -48.93
CA ILE A 292 18.06 3.64 -50.07
C ILE A 292 18.71 4.93 -49.55
N LEU A 293 20.03 5.05 -49.69
CA LEU A 293 20.77 6.26 -49.31
C LEU A 293 20.92 7.22 -50.51
N PRO A 294 21.01 8.53 -50.28
CA PRO A 294 21.32 9.48 -51.31
C PRO A 294 22.73 9.24 -51.93
N GLU A 295 22.91 9.65 -53.17
CA GLU A 295 24.21 9.58 -53.81
C GLU A 295 25.25 10.42 -53.05
N GLU A 296 26.55 10.06 -53.15
CA GLU A 296 27.65 10.68 -52.44
C GLU A 296 27.71 12.21 -52.69
N SER A 297 27.40 12.66 -53.91
CA SER A 297 27.30 14.07 -54.28
C SER A 297 26.24 14.83 -53.49
N ILE A 298 25.11 14.18 -53.20
CA ILE A 298 23.99 14.74 -52.39
C ILE A 298 24.36 14.75 -50.92
N LEU A 299 24.98 13.69 -50.40
CA LEU A 299 25.46 13.65 -49.02
C LEU A 299 26.46 14.78 -48.73
N LYS A 300 27.42 15.03 -49.63
CA LYS A 300 28.37 16.14 -49.53
C LYS A 300 27.69 17.52 -49.54
N LEU A 301 26.60 17.68 -50.28
CA LEU A 301 25.82 18.93 -50.25
C LEU A 301 25.13 19.11 -48.89
N ILE A 302 24.58 18.05 -48.33
CA ILE A 302 23.92 18.09 -47.01
C ILE A 302 24.94 18.38 -45.90
N GLU A 303 26.11 17.74 -45.93
CA GLU A 303 27.21 17.99 -44.98
C GLU A 303 27.70 19.45 -44.96
N GLY A 304 27.59 20.14 -46.10
CA GLY A 304 27.99 21.53 -46.24
C GLY A 304 26.96 22.55 -45.71
N LEU A 305 25.77 22.11 -45.25
CA LEU A 305 24.75 23.01 -44.72
C LEU A 305 25.09 23.40 -43.27
N THR A 306 24.75 24.63 -42.90
CA THR A 306 25.01 25.17 -41.55
C THR A 306 24.03 24.64 -40.50
N SER A 307 22.86 24.22 -40.91
CA SER A 307 21.82 23.62 -40.07
C SER A 307 21.06 22.56 -40.87
N VAL A 308 20.97 21.39 -40.34
CA VAL A 308 20.29 20.27 -41.00
C VAL A 308 19.28 19.64 -40.04
N VAL A 309 18.02 19.62 -40.46
CA VAL A 309 16.99 18.86 -39.71
C VAL A 309 17.34 17.35 -39.68
N PRO A 310 16.87 16.60 -38.74
CA PRO A 310 17.12 15.15 -38.68
C PRO A 310 16.80 14.45 -39.99
N ILE A 311 17.79 13.76 -40.55
CA ILE A 311 17.63 12.84 -41.69
C ILE A 311 17.88 11.44 -41.15
N ILE A 312 16.88 10.58 -41.22
CA ILE A 312 16.95 9.22 -40.70
C ILE A 312 16.68 8.18 -41.81
N SER A 313 17.33 7.04 -41.73
CA SER A 313 17.17 5.94 -42.68
C SER A 313 16.44 4.77 -42.03
N VAL A 314 15.54 4.12 -42.79
CA VAL A 314 14.79 2.95 -42.35
C VAL A 314 14.79 1.87 -43.43
N ASN A 315 14.80 0.60 -43.00
CA ASN A 315 14.80 -0.54 -43.93
C ASN A 315 13.45 -0.74 -44.63
N GLU A 316 12.37 -0.34 -44.01
CA GLU A 316 11.01 -0.61 -44.47
C GLU A 316 10.57 0.36 -45.57
N GLY A 317 9.60 -0.11 -46.37
CA GLY A 317 9.00 0.72 -47.41
C GLY A 317 8.04 1.77 -46.88
N THR A 318 7.82 2.85 -47.66
CA THR A 318 7.03 4.05 -47.32
C THR A 318 5.65 3.74 -46.72
N TYR A 319 4.93 2.76 -47.27
CA TYR A 319 3.58 2.40 -46.76
C TYR A 319 3.62 1.89 -45.33
N MET A 320 4.55 0.99 -45.01
CA MET A 320 4.69 0.44 -43.63
C MET A 320 5.08 1.52 -42.65
N ILE A 321 5.97 2.41 -43.04
CA ILE A 321 6.45 3.53 -42.22
C ILE A 321 5.31 4.48 -41.88
N THR A 322 4.48 4.89 -42.86
CA THR A 322 3.34 5.79 -42.61
C THR A 322 2.34 5.20 -41.61
N ASN A 323 2.07 3.90 -41.68
CA ASN A 323 1.18 3.23 -40.73
C ASN A 323 1.77 3.19 -39.30
N LYS A 324 3.07 2.87 -39.20
CA LYS A 324 3.75 2.84 -37.90
C LYS A 324 3.77 4.22 -37.23
N ILE A 325 4.11 5.28 -37.96
CA ILE A 325 4.16 6.66 -37.45
C ILE A 325 2.77 7.08 -36.96
N GLY A 326 1.72 6.76 -37.71
CA GLY A 326 0.34 7.09 -37.31
C GLY A 326 -0.13 6.45 -36.02
N SER A 327 0.51 5.39 -35.55
CA SER A 327 0.20 4.67 -34.31
C SER A 327 1.08 5.07 -33.11
N ILE A 328 2.03 6.00 -33.27
CA ILE A 328 2.93 6.42 -32.20
C ILE A 328 2.16 7.25 -31.16
N ASN A 329 2.24 6.83 -29.91
CA ASN A 329 1.79 7.62 -28.79
C ASN A 329 2.94 8.42 -28.19
N ALA A 330 2.83 9.74 -28.25
CA ALA A 330 3.85 10.63 -27.76
C ALA A 330 4.11 10.47 -26.26
N LYS A 331 5.40 10.52 -25.90
CA LYS A 331 5.88 10.45 -24.51
C LYS A 331 6.54 11.78 -24.13
N ILE A 332 6.77 11.97 -22.84
CA ILE A 332 7.56 13.07 -22.31
C ILE A 332 8.86 12.48 -21.78
N TYR A 333 9.99 12.92 -22.34
CA TYR A 333 11.34 12.48 -21.95
C TYR A 333 12.02 13.55 -21.09
N ALA A 334 12.97 13.14 -20.27
CA ALA A 334 13.72 14.03 -19.37
C ALA A 334 14.47 15.17 -20.08
N ASP A 335 14.94 14.92 -21.30
CA ASP A 335 15.66 15.89 -22.14
C ASP A 335 14.72 16.84 -22.92
N ASN A 336 13.42 16.55 -22.98
CA ASN A 336 12.46 17.43 -23.67
C ASN A 336 11.84 18.47 -22.71
N LYS A 337 12.64 19.48 -22.37
CA LYS A 337 12.25 20.58 -21.47
C LYS A 337 10.97 21.29 -21.93
N GLN A 338 10.78 21.49 -23.22
CA GLN A 338 9.61 22.19 -23.76
C GLN A 338 8.31 21.44 -23.47
N LYS A 339 8.26 20.10 -23.65
CA LYS A 339 7.08 19.30 -23.30
C LYS A 339 6.83 19.27 -21.80
N ILE A 340 7.88 19.24 -20.98
CA ILE A 340 7.78 19.29 -19.52
C ILE A 340 7.19 20.63 -19.07
N GLU A 341 7.76 21.75 -19.52
CA GLU A 341 7.27 23.12 -19.21
C GLU A 341 5.82 23.32 -19.67
N THR A 342 5.50 22.87 -20.89
CA THR A 342 4.12 22.90 -21.41
C THR A 342 3.16 22.09 -20.52
N SER A 343 3.61 20.94 -20.02
CA SER A 343 2.79 20.10 -19.12
C SER A 343 2.52 20.79 -17.78
N ILE A 344 3.54 21.37 -17.17
CA ILE A 344 3.43 22.12 -15.91
C ILE A 344 2.51 23.34 -16.09
N ALA A 345 2.73 24.15 -17.10
CA ALA A 345 1.89 25.33 -17.39
C ALA A 345 0.42 24.94 -17.70
N THR A 346 0.23 23.80 -18.39
CA THR A 346 -1.13 23.29 -18.65
C THR A 346 -1.82 22.86 -17.34
N PHE A 347 -1.12 22.17 -16.47
CA PHE A 347 -1.65 21.81 -15.15
C PHE A 347 -2.03 23.05 -14.34
N GLU A 348 -1.14 24.03 -14.22
CA GLU A 348 -1.38 25.27 -13.46
C GLU A 348 -2.60 26.05 -14.00
N LYS A 349 -2.76 26.06 -15.33
CA LYS A 349 -3.86 26.80 -15.98
C LYS A 349 -5.24 26.17 -15.80
N TYR A 350 -5.33 24.84 -15.81
CA TYR A 350 -6.62 24.11 -15.88
C TYR A 350 -6.98 23.34 -14.61
N MET A 351 -6.08 23.26 -13.63
CA MET A 351 -6.35 22.66 -12.35
C MET A 351 -6.64 23.72 -11.28
N ALA A 352 -7.55 23.42 -10.36
CA ALA A 352 -7.81 24.24 -9.17
C ALA A 352 -6.69 23.99 -8.14
N VAL A 353 -5.48 24.52 -8.41
CA VAL A 353 -4.24 24.20 -7.69
C VAL A 353 -4.31 24.54 -6.20
N ASP A 354 -4.87 25.71 -5.85
CA ASP A 354 -4.96 26.15 -4.45
C ASP A 354 -5.98 25.30 -3.68
N GLU A 355 -7.16 25.04 -4.24
CA GLU A 355 -8.18 24.18 -3.62
C GLU A 355 -7.67 22.74 -3.44
N LEU A 356 -6.90 22.22 -4.40
CA LEU A 356 -6.29 20.90 -4.31
C LEU A 356 -5.23 20.87 -3.20
N ALA A 357 -4.41 21.91 -3.08
CA ALA A 357 -3.42 22.02 -2.01
C ALA A 357 -4.06 22.11 -0.62
N ASP A 358 -5.14 22.86 -0.49
CA ASP A 358 -5.91 22.96 0.76
C ASP A 358 -6.50 21.61 1.16
N LYS A 359 -7.10 20.88 0.20
CA LYS A 359 -7.62 19.52 0.43
C LYS A 359 -6.54 18.52 0.83
N LEU A 360 -5.37 18.57 0.18
CA LEU A 360 -4.22 17.72 0.55
C LEU A 360 -3.74 18.00 1.97
N SER A 361 -3.77 19.27 2.40
CA SER A 361 -3.35 19.67 3.74
C SER A 361 -4.36 19.30 4.81
N ALA A 362 -5.66 19.31 4.50
CA ALA A 362 -6.75 19.01 5.40
C ALA A 362 -7.09 17.52 5.50
N PHE A 363 -6.59 16.69 4.60
CA PHE A 363 -6.92 15.26 4.55
C PHE A 363 -6.27 14.51 5.72
N GLU A 364 -7.08 13.80 6.49
CA GLU A 364 -6.67 12.80 7.47
C GLU A 364 -7.19 11.43 7.02
N ALA A 365 -6.31 10.44 6.93
CA ALA A 365 -6.72 9.09 6.55
C ALA A 365 -7.62 8.47 7.63
N GLU A 366 -8.85 8.11 7.27
CA GLU A 366 -9.74 7.37 8.16
C GLU A 366 -9.37 5.87 8.16
N GLY A 367 -9.01 5.36 9.35
CA GLY A 367 -8.81 3.92 9.58
C GLY A 367 -7.42 3.39 9.20
N MET A 368 -7.15 2.18 9.71
CA MET A 368 -5.91 1.44 9.46
C MET A 368 -6.23 0.18 8.66
N THR A 369 -5.63 0.02 7.47
CA THR A 369 -5.81 -1.21 6.70
C THR A 369 -5.08 -2.39 7.35
N PRO A 370 -5.55 -3.64 7.19
CA PRO A 370 -4.90 -4.82 7.74
C PRO A 370 -3.42 -4.95 7.35
N LYS A 371 -3.08 -4.65 6.12
CA LYS A 371 -1.70 -4.72 5.62
C LYS A 371 -0.79 -3.66 6.26
N MET A 372 -1.30 -2.45 6.39
CA MET A 372 -0.61 -1.37 7.09
C MET A 372 -0.41 -1.70 8.56
N PHE A 373 -1.42 -2.28 9.21
CA PHE A 373 -1.35 -2.73 10.59
C PHE A 373 -0.23 -3.77 10.77
N GLN A 374 -0.21 -4.83 9.96
CA GLN A 374 0.83 -5.86 10.01
C GLN A 374 2.24 -5.27 9.79
N TYR A 375 2.40 -4.39 8.80
CA TYR A 375 3.67 -3.70 8.58
C TYR A 375 4.13 -2.90 9.82
N ASN A 376 3.21 -2.12 10.40
CA ASN A 376 3.51 -1.32 11.59
C ASN A 376 3.86 -2.18 12.81
N LEU A 377 3.22 -3.35 12.98
CA LEU A 377 3.56 -4.30 14.03
C LEU A 377 5.01 -4.79 13.91
N VAL A 378 5.40 -5.25 12.72
CA VAL A 378 6.77 -5.74 12.47
C VAL A 378 7.79 -4.62 12.68
N LYS A 379 7.54 -3.43 12.14
CA LYS A 379 8.40 -2.26 12.29
C LYS A 379 8.58 -1.86 13.76
N ARG A 380 7.49 -1.83 14.54
CA ARG A 380 7.52 -1.48 15.96
C ARG A 380 8.24 -2.54 16.78
N ALA A 381 8.01 -3.83 16.51
CA ALA A 381 8.74 -4.90 17.19
C ALA A 381 10.26 -4.79 16.98
N LYS A 382 10.70 -4.45 15.75
CA LYS A 382 12.13 -4.24 15.42
C LYS A 382 12.74 -3.03 16.11
N SER A 383 12.00 -1.97 16.38
CA SER A 383 12.55 -0.72 16.93
C SER A 383 13.16 -0.87 18.33
N HIS A 384 12.61 -1.78 19.15
CA HIS A 384 13.12 -2.12 20.49
C HIS A 384 13.02 -3.62 20.69
N ARG A 385 13.99 -4.33 20.11
CA ARG A 385 14.06 -5.79 20.11
C ARG A 385 13.87 -6.37 21.51
N LYS A 386 13.04 -7.39 21.64
CA LYS A 386 12.70 -8.08 22.89
C LYS A 386 13.00 -9.55 22.82
N HIS A 387 13.24 -10.14 23.97
CA HIS A 387 13.53 -11.56 24.11
C HIS A 387 12.25 -12.33 24.49
N ILE A 388 11.79 -13.22 23.60
CA ILE A 388 10.56 -14.00 23.77
C ILE A 388 10.89 -15.49 23.94
N VAL A 389 10.21 -16.13 24.91
CA VAL A 389 10.33 -17.57 25.17
C VAL A 389 9.19 -18.31 24.46
N LEU A 390 9.57 -19.39 23.78
CA LEU A 390 8.68 -20.37 23.15
C LEU A 390 8.87 -21.71 23.86
N PRO A 391 8.02 -22.07 24.83
CA PRO A 391 8.28 -23.23 25.69
C PRO A 391 8.00 -24.58 25.02
N GLU A 392 7.30 -24.61 23.89
CA GLU A 392 6.84 -25.84 23.25
C GLU A 392 7.76 -26.30 22.10
N GLY A 393 9.04 -26.45 22.36
CA GLY A 393 10.06 -26.78 21.35
C GLY A 393 9.93 -28.17 20.69
N SER A 394 9.00 -28.99 21.10
CA SER A 394 8.65 -30.27 20.44
C SER A 394 7.61 -30.09 19.33
N ASP A 395 6.92 -28.96 19.26
CA ASP A 395 5.87 -28.68 18.25
C ASP A 395 6.52 -28.16 16.95
N GLU A 396 6.21 -28.81 15.82
CA GLU A 396 6.75 -28.45 14.50
C GLU A 396 6.42 -27.02 14.10
N ARG A 397 5.24 -26.53 14.44
CA ARG A 397 4.78 -25.17 14.10
C ARG A 397 5.61 -24.11 14.84
N ILE A 398 5.98 -24.38 16.10
CA ILE A 398 6.87 -23.51 16.89
C ILE A 398 8.26 -23.44 16.26
N ILE A 399 8.82 -24.59 15.83
CA ILE A 399 10.14 -24.63 15.17
C ILE A 399 10.11 -23.86 13.84
N ILE A 400 9.08 -24.06 13.01
CA ILE A 400 8.92 -23.32 11.75
C ILE A 400 8.73 -21.83 11.99
N ALA A 401 7.92 -21.45 12.98
CA ALA A 401 7.71 -20.05 13.35
C ALA A 401 9.02 -19.40 13.83
N ALA A 402 9.79 -20.08 14.66
CA ALA A 402 11.09 -19.61 15.14
C ALA A 402 12.08 -19.38 13.98
N SER A 403 12.16 -20.32 13.01
CA SER A 403 12.98 -20.15 11.79
C SER A 403 12.61 -18.88 11.01
N ARG A 404 11.31 -18.64 10.80
CA ARG A 404 10.82 -17.44 10.09
C ARG A 404 11.09 -16.16 10.89
N LEU A 405 10.86 -16.17 12.21
CA LEU A 405 11.15 -15.03 13.10
C LEU A 405 12.63 -14.65 13.09
N LEU A 406 13.53 -15.63 13.06
CA LEU A 406 14.98 -15.41 12.90
C LEU A 406 15.30 -14.75 11.55
N THR A 407 14.59 -15.14 10.48
CA THR A 407 14.78 -14.57 9.13
C THR A 407 14.33 -13.12 9.05
N ILE A 408 13.17 -12.80 9.64
CA ILE A 408 12.65 -11.42 9.67
C ILE A 408 13.32 -10.53 10.73
N ASP A 409 14.08 -11.14 11.65
CA ASP A 409 14.96 -10.48 12.64
C ASP A 409 14.21 -9.45 13.52
N VAL A 410 13.11 -9.88 14.16
CA VAL A 410 12.23 -8.99 14.95
C VAL A 410 12.39 -9.17 16.46
N VAL A 411 12.82 -10.34 16.94
CA VAL A 411 12.94 -10.70 18.37
C VAL A 411 14.16 -11.60 18.60
N ASP A 412 14.64 -11.62 19.84
CA ASP A 412 15.50 -12.69 20.33
C ASP A 412 14.62 -13.85 20.82
N ILE A 413 15.02 -15.09 20.57
CA ILE A 413 14.19 -16.25 20.86
C ILE A 413 14.93 -17.21 21.77
N THR A 414 14.23 -17.71 22.79
CA THR A 414 14.59 -18.95 23.50
C THR A 414 13.51 -19.99 23.24
N ILE A 415 13.90 -21.17 22.77
CA ILE A 415 13.04 -22.36 22.76
C ILE A 415 13.36 -23.22 23.95
N ILE A 416 12.33 -23.69 24.69
CA ILE A 416 12.50 -24.65 25.77
C ILE A 416 12.25 -26.04 25.20
N GLY A 417 13.22 -26.95 25.41
CA GLY A 417 13.14 -28.33 24.95
C GLY A 417 14.51 -29.00 24.84
N ASN A 418 14.50 -30.26 24.44
CA ASN A 418 15.75 -31.03 24.24
C ASN A 418 16.40 -30.63 22.90
N ARG A 419 17.62 -30.14 22.95
CA ARG A 419 18.36 -29.63 21.77
C ARG A 419 18.44 -30.67 20.66
N ARG A 420 18.80 -31.91 20.97
CA ARG A 420 18.94 -32.97 19.94
C ARG A 420 17.60 -33.29 19.25
N GLN A 421 16.52 -33.28 20.02
CA GLN A 421 15.19 -33.49 19.42
C GLN A 421 14.80 -32.36 18.47
N ILE A 422 15.09 -31.12 18.84
CA ILE A 422 14.85 -29.92 17.99
C ILE A 422 15.71 -29.99 16.73
N GLU A 423 17.02 -30.30 16.85
CA GLU A 423 17.95 -30.44 15.72
C GLU A 423 17.48 -31.55 14.73
N ASN A 424 17.06 -32.71 15.27
CA ASN A 424 16.50 -33.77 14.44
C ASN A 424 15.23 -33.32 13.68
N LYS A 425 14.35 -32.60 14.39
CA LYS A 425 13.10 -32.12 13.78
C LYS A 425 13.35 -31.05 12.71
N VAL A 426 14.28 -30.14 12.91
CA VAL A 426 14.71 -29.17 11.88
C VAL A 426 15.20 -29.90 10.61
N ASN A 427 16.01 -30.96 10.79
CA ASN A 427 16.50 -31.76 9.67
C ASN A 427 15.37 -32.52 8.95
N GLU A 428 14.41 -33.11 9.69
CA GLU A 428 13.24 -33.78 9.13
C GLU A 428 12.37 -32.81 8.29
N LEU A 429 12.19 -31.58 8.78
CA LEU A 429 11.41 -30.56 8.11
C LEU A 429 12.13 -29.92 6.92
N GLY A 430 13.45 -30.14 6.78
CA GLY A 430 14.26 -29.57 5.68
C GLY A 430 14.29 -28.03 5.67
N ILE A 431 14.16 -27.39 6.83
CA ILE A 431 14.12 -25.91 6.96
C ILE A 431 15.50 -25.35 7.31
N SER A 432 15.79 -24.14 6.86
CA SER A 432 16.97 -23.39 7.29
C SER A 432 16.76 -22.88 8.72
N PHE A 433 17.69 -23.19 9.63
CA PHE A 433 17.59 -22.81 11.03
C PHE A 433 18.94 -22.37 11.57
N ASP A 434 19.06 -21.14 12.00
CA ASP A 434 20.30 -20.56 12.50
C ASP A 434 20.42 -20.82 14.02
N PHE A 435 21.09 -21.90 14.38
CA PHE A 435 21.28 -22.32 15.79
C PHE A 435 22.19 -21.37 16.60
N ASP A 436 22.94 -20.49 15.94
CA ASP A 436 23.82 -19.52 16.64
C ASP A 436 23.02 -18.29 17.10
N LYS A 437 21.89 -18.02 16.48
CA LYS A 437 21.01 -16.89 16.81
C LYS A 437 19.88 -17.23 17.77
N ILE A 438 19.77 -18.48 18.22
CA ILE A 438 18.71 -18.93 19.11
C ILE A 438 19.26 -19.64 20.33
N ARG A 439 18.60 -19.45 21.46
CA ARG A 439 18.88 -20.19 22.67
C ARG A 439 17.94 -21.38 22.78
N ILE A 440 18.49 -22.56 23.07
CA ILE A 440 17.70 -23.76 23.37
C ILE A 440 18.06 -24.18 24.79
N ILE A 441 17.06 -24.29 25.66
CA ILE A 441 17.22 -24.58 27.08
C ILE A 441 16.38 -25.81 27.43
N ASN A 442 17.06 -26.84 27.98
CA ASN A 442 16.41 -27.93 28.67
C ASN A 442 16.23 -27.53 30.14
N PRO A 443 15.02 -27.47 30.71
CA PRO A 443 14.81 -27.06 32.11
C PRO A 443 15.72 -27.77 33.12
N ILE A 444 15.81 -29.10 33.07
CA ILE A 444 16.55 -29.91 34.02
C ILE A 444 18.08 -29.68 33.94
N GLU A 445 18.60 -29.35 32.76
CA GLU A 445 20.01 -29.08 32.51
C GLU A 445 20.36 -27.60 32.71
N SER A 446 19.38 -26.75 32.97
CA SER A 446 19.58 -25.32 33.12
C SER A 446 20.29 -24.95 34.44
N PRO A 447 21.30 -24.06 34.41
CA PRO A 447 21.93 -23.56 35.61
C PRO A 447 20.96 -22.79 36.54
N HIS A 448 19.78 -22.36 36.00
CA HIS A 448 18.75 -21.65 36.75
C HIS A 448 17.68 -22.56 37.36
N TYR A 449 17.73 -23.87 37.13
CA TYR A 449 16.69 -24.79 37.56
C TYR A 449 16.42 -24.73 39.08
N GLU A 450 17.47 -24.89 39.90
CA GLU A 450 17.37 -24.83 41.36
C GLU A 450 16.93 -23.44 41.86
N GLU A 451 17.46 -22.38 41.27
CA GLU A 451 17.12 -21.00 41.61
C GLU A 451 15.63 -20.73 41.35
N TYR A 452 15.13 -21.21 40.20
CA TYR A 452 13.71 -21.02 39.82
C TYR A 452 12.78 -21.82 40.75
N ALA A 453 13.14 -23.07 41.07
CA ALA A 453 12.38 -23.88 42.02
C ALA A 453 12.35 -23.25 43.42
N ALA A 454 13.47 -22.77 43.92
CA ALA A 454 13.55 -22.06 45.20
C ALA A 454 12.70 -20.77 45.18
N THR A 455 12.75 -19.99 44.09
CA THR A 455 11.95 -18.78 43.93
C THR A 455 10.44 -19.10 43.94
N TYR A 456 10.01 -20.11 43.18
CA TYR A 456 8.62 -20.53 43.19
C TYR A 456 8.15 -21.04 44.55
N TYR A 457 8.98 -21.82 45.23
CA TYR A 457 8.70 -22.25 46.58
C TYR A 457 8.45 -21.06 47.52
N GLU A 458 9.34 -20.10 47.58
CA GLU A 458 9.18 -18.88 48.39
C GLU A 458 7.90 -18.13 48.09
N LEU A 459 7.52 -18.00 46.84
CA LEU A 459 6.30 -17.33 46.41
C LEU A 459 5.04 -18.07 46.80
N ARG A 460 5.09 -19.42 46.98
CA ARG A 460 3.90 -20.28 47.10
C ARG A 460 3.87 -21.15 48.36
N LYS A 461 4.87 -21.06 49.25
CA LYS A 461 4.96 -21.86 50.48
C LYS A 461 3.72 -21.71 51.39
N THR A 462 3.07 -20.54 51.41
CA THR A 462 1.82 -20.28 52.14
C THR A 462 0.59 -21.00 51.54
N LYS A 463 0.74 -21.57 50.37
CA LYS A 463 -0.28 -22.34 49.63
C LYS A 463 0.03 -23.86 49.62
N ASN A 464 0.75 -24.33 50.64
CA ASN A 464 1.16 -25.73 50.83
C ASN A 464 2.08 -26.31 49.70
N VAL A 465 2.77 -25.47 48.96
CA VAL A 465 3.81 -25.93 48.00
C VAL A 465 5.07 -26.31 48.79
N THR A 466 5.61 -27.50 48.57
CA THR A 466 6.90 -27.95 49.10
C THR A 466 8.01 -27.67 48.11
N LEU A 467 9.28 -27.63 48.54
CA LEU A 467 10.43 -27.42 47.63
C LEU A 467 10.48 -28.52 46.54
N ARG A 468 10.16 -29.78 46.91
CA ARG A 468 10.11 -30.89 45.95
C ARG A 468 9.04 -30.67 44.87
N MET A 469 7.83 -30.26 45.29
CA MET A 469 6.79 -29.87 44.30
C MET A 469 7.20 -28.71 43.43
N ALA A 470 7.95 -27.77 43.98
CA ALA A 470 8.49 -26.64 43.20
C ALA A 470 9.55 -27.09 42.17
N MET A 471 10.38 -28.05 42.52
CA MET A 471 11.33 -28.67 41.59
C MET A 471 10.60 -29.45 40.49
N ASP A 472 9.67 -30.32 40.83
CA ASP A 472 8.88 -31.07 39.85
C ASP A 472 8.11 -30.15 38.87
N LEU A 473 7.59 -28.99 39.35
CA LEU A 473 6.93 -28.00 38.51
C LEU A 473 7.88 -27.21 37.59
N MET A 474 9.16 -27.02 37.99
CA MET A 474 10.14 -26.37 37.12
C MET A 474 10.67 -27.28 36.01
N GLU A 475 10.36 -28.58 35.99
CA GLU A 475 10.54 -29.44 34.82
C GLU A 475 9.51 -29.12 33.69
N ASP A 476 8.35 -28.56 34.07
CA ASP A 476 7.34 -28.16 33.15
C ASP A 476 7.76 -26.90 32.36
N VAL A 477 7.67 -27.01 31.04
CA VAL A 477 8.15 -25.96 30.11
C VAL A 477 7.42 -24.63 30.27
N SER A 478 6.11 -24.66 30.59
CA SER A 478 5.31 -23.44 30.78
C SER A 478 5.65 -22.76 32.09
N TYR A 479 5.83 -23.53 33.18
CA TYR A 479 6.30 -22.97 34.47
C TYR A 479 7.71 -22.41 34.37
N PHE A 480 8.62 -23.14 33.73
CA PHE A 480 10.00 -22.70 33.58
C PHE A 480 10.05 -21.42 32.71
N GLY A 481 9.39 -21.41 31.57
CA GLY A 481 9.34 -20.23 30.68
C GLY A 481 8.72 -19.00 31.34
N THR A 482 7.63 -19.20 32.10
CA THR A 482 7.00 -18.11 32.87
C THR A 482 7.95 -17.60 33.97
N MET A 483 8.75 -18.49 34.60
CA MET A 483 9.74 -18.06 35.60
C MET A 483 10.89 -17.29 34.98
N MET A 484 11.34 -17.63 33.75
CA MET A 484 12.27 -16.80 33.00
C MET A 484 11.77 -15.37 32.83
N VAL A 485 10.49 -15.21 32.46
CA VAL A 485 9.85 -13.88 32.35
C VAL A 485 9.77 -13.19 33.71
N TYR A 486 9.37 -13.89 34.76
CA TYR A 486 9.30 -13.34 36.12
C TYR A 486 10.65 -12.80 36.59
N LYS A 487 11.72 -13.57 36.41
CA LYS A 487 13.09 -13.19 36.79
C LYS A 487 13.72 -12.11 35.90
N GLY A 488 13.11 -11.78 34.74
CA GLY A 488 13.64 -10.85 33.77
C GLY A 488 14.75 -11.43 32.88
N HIS A 489 14.88 -12.77 32.82
CA HIS A 489 15.78 -13.46 31.87
C HIS A 489 15.14 -13.54 30.45
N ALA A 490 13.88 -13.21 30.33
CA ALA A 490 13.16 -12.95 29.10
C ALA A 490 12.14 -11.83 29.31
N ASP A 491 11.71 -11.18 28.23
CA ASP A 491 10.77 -10.07 28.26
C ASP A 491 9.30 -10.54 28.15
N GLY A 492 9.07 -11.70 27.53
CA GLY A 492 7.73 -12.26 27.36
C GLY A 492 7.75 -13.73 26.97
N MET A 493 6.57 -14.37 27.00
CA MET A 493 6.39 -15.77 26.63
C MET A 493 5.15 -15.94 25.73
N VAL A 494 5.26 -16.84 24.75
CA VAL A 494 4.14 -17.30 23.92
C VAL A 494 4.07 -18.82 23.97
N SER A 495 2.93 -19.37 24.42
CA SER A 495 2.68 -20.81 24.61
C SER A 495 1.24 -21.16 24.24
N GLY A 496 0.87 -22.43 24.20
CA GLY A 496 -0.51 -22.90 23.96
C GLY A 496 -0.72 -23.64 22.65
N ALA A 497 0.32 -23.80 21.83
CA ALA A 497 0.25 -24.61 20.60
C ALA A 497 -0.01 -26.09 20.89
N ALA A 498 0.63 -26.64 21.93
CA ALA A 498 0.48 -28.02 22.39
C ALA A 498 -0.27 -28.15 23.73
N HIS A 499 -0.30 -27.11 24.55
CA HIS A 499 -0.92 -27.10 25.86
C HIS A 499 -2.27 -26.41 25.89
N THR A 500 -3.02 -26.54 26.98
CA THR A 500 -4.31 -25.85 27.17
C THR A 500 -4.06 -24.42 27.64
N THR A 501 -5.01 -23.51 27.34
CA THR A 501 -5.01 -22.13 27.84
C THR A 501 -4.81 -22.07 29.36
N GLN A 502 -5.47 -22.97 30.13
CA GLN A 502 -5.30 -23.02 31.57
C GLN A 502 -3.84 -23.33 31.97
N HIS A 503 -3.18 -24.24 31.27
CA HIS A 503 -1.77 -24.61 31.54
C HIS A 503 -0.79 -23.50 31.24
N THR A 504 -1.04 -22.72 30.21
CA THR A 504 -0.24 -21.53 29.86
C THR A 504 -0.44 -20.38 30.85
N ILE A 505 -1.69 -20.11 31.26
CA ILE A 505 -2.02 -18.90 32.02
C ILE A 505 -1.83 -19.11 33.52
N LEU A 506 -2.02 -20.33 34.03
CA LEU A 506 -1.98 -20.62 35.47
C LEU A 506 -0.66 -20.17 36.12
N PRO A 507 0.53 -20.48 35.61
CA PRO A 507 1.79 -19.98 36.19
C PRO A 507 1.86 -18.45 36.20
N ALA A 508 1.41 -17.78 35.13
CA ALA A 508 1.40 -16.31 35.07
C ALA A 508 0.50 -15.70 36.18
N LEU A 509 -0.70 -16.25 36.39
CA LEU A 509 -1.57 -15.83 37.48
C LEU A 509 -0.98 -16.11 38.87
N GLN A 510 -0.20 -17.17 39.00
CA GLN A 510 0.35 -17.57 40.30
C GLN A 510 1.50 -16.65 40.76
N PHE A 511 2.36 -16.17 39.87
CA PHE A 511 3.54 -15.42 40.30
C PHE A 511 3.87 -14.16 39.50
N ILE A 512 3.48 -14.02 38.22
CA ILE A 512 3.55 -12.72 37.52
C ILE A 512 2.48 -11.77 38.08
N LYS A 513 1.26 -12.29 38.28
CA LYS A 513 0.09 -11.56 38.80
C LYS A 513 -0.37 -10.41 37.90
N THR A 514 -1.50 -9.81 38.28
CA THR A 514 -2.07 -8.63 37.64
C THR A 514 -1.33 -7.35 38.03
N LYS A 515 -1.41 -6.34 37.17
CA LYS A 515 -1.03 -4.96 37.48
C LYS A 515 -1.87 -4.44 38.67
N PRO A 516 -1.34 -3.52 39.48
CA PRO A 516 -2.08 -2.98 40.67
C PRO A 516 -3.43 -2.38 40.31
N GLU A 517 -3.55 -1.79 39.14
CA GLU A 517 -4.77 -1.14 38.62
C GLU A 517 -5.76 -2.11 37.96
N SER A 518 -5.41 -3.37 37.77
CA SER A 518 -6.22 -4.37 37.10
C SER A 518 -6.70 -5.44 38.08
N SER A 519 -8.03 -5.58 38.23
CA SER A 519 -8.64 -6.64 39.05
C SER A 519 -8.85 -7.93 38.26
N VAL A 520 -8.81 -7.87 36.92
CA VAL A 520 -9.11 -8.99 36.02
C VAL A 520 -8.07 -9.07 34.89
N VAL A 521 -7.70 -10.31 34.52
CA VAL A 521 -6.98 -10.58 33.27
C VAL A 521 -8.03 -10.78 32.18
N SER A 522 -7.84 -10.15 31.04
CA SER A 522 -8.71 -10.30 29.87
C SER A 522 -7.89 -10.52 28.60
N SER A 523 -8.55 -10.64 27.47
CA SER A 523 -7.89 -10.85 26.18
C SER A 523 -8.47 -9.97 25.09
N VAL A 524 -7.65 -9.64 24.09
CA VAL A 524 -8.12 -9.06 22.83
C VAL A 524 -7.62 -9.84 21.64
N PHE A 525 -8.43 -9.83 20.57
CA PHE A 525 -8.01 -10.20 19.22
C PHE A 525 -8.04 -8.97 18.32
N PHE A 526 -7.02 -8.79 17.50
CA PHE A 526 -7.05 -7.87 16.38
C PHE A 526 -7.60 -8.61 15.16
N MET A 527 -8.84 -8.31 14.80
CA MET A 527 -9.53 -8.90 13.66
C MET A 527 -9.22 -8.07 12.41
N CYS A 528 -8.32 -8.57 11.57
CA CYS A 528 -7.93 -7.96 10.31
C CYS A 528 -8.96 -8.32 9.22
N LEU A 529 -10.02 -7.52 9.12
CA LEU A 529 -11.08 -7.66 8.12
C LEU A 529 -10.59 -7.20 6.74
N GLU A 530 -11.42 -7.24 5.70
CA GLU A 530 -10.99 -6.82 4.35
C GLU A 530 -10.60 -5.34 4.29
N ASP A 531 -11.28 -4.49 5.05
CA ASP A 531 -11.23 -3.03 4.98
C ASP A 531 -10.69 -2.34 6.23
N ARG A 532 -10.67 -3.01 7.38
CA ARG A 532 -10.30 -2.42 8.67
C ARG A 532 -9.72 -3.43 9.64
N VAL A 533 -9.15 -2.93 10.73
CA VAL A 533 -8.78 -3.74 11.90
C VAL A 533 -9.71 -3.40 13.06
N SER A 534 -10.38 -4.41 13.60
CA SER A 534 -11.26 -4.28 14.77
C SER A 534 -10.68 -5.04 15.95
N VAL A 535 -10.86 -4.51 17.17
CA VAL A 535 -10.41 -5.11 18.42
C VAL A 535 -11.59 -5.80 19.09
N PHE A 536 -11.49 -7.12 19.30
CA PHE A 536 -12.53 -7.94 19.94
C PHE A 536 -12.09 -8.35 21.35
N GLY A 537 -12.81 -7.97 22.38
CA GLY A 537 -12.52 -8.25 23.80
C GLY A 537 -13.80 -8.55 24.61
N ASP A 538 -13.82 -9.43 25.57
CA ASP A 538 -12.92 -10.56 25.86
C ASP A 538 -13.44 -11.81 25.13
N CYS A 539 -12.53 -12.54 24.49
CA CYS A 539 -12.91 -13.71 23.70
C CYS A 539 -12.23 -15.01 24.18
N ALA A 540 -11.42 -14.97 25.26
CA ALA A 540 -10.65 -16.15 25.67
C ALA A 540 -10.62 -16.43 27.18
N ILE A 541 -10.90 -15.48 28.07
CA ILE A 541 -10.55 -15.59 29.49
C ILE A 541 -11.76 -15.62 30.43
N ASN A 542 -12.66 -14.62 30.38
CA ASN A 542 -13.69 -14.44 31.38
C ASN A 542 -15.05 -15.05 30.96
N PRO A 543 -15.49 -16.15 31.58
CA PRO A 543 -16.74 -16.81 31.19
C PRO A 543 -17.96 -15.91 31.32
N ASN A 544 -18.10 -15.19 32.43
CA ASN A 544 -19.23 -14.31 32.71
C ASN A 544 -18.78 -13.16 33.63
N PRO A 545 -18.21 -12.08 33.07
CA PRO A 545 -17.75 -10.95 33.85
C PRO A 545 -18.92 -10.17 34.48
N THR A 546 -18.68 -9.59 35.68
CA THR A 546 -19.60 -8.61 36.28
C THR A 546 -19.58 -7.31 35.47
N ALA A 547 -20.52 -6.39 35.78
CA ALA A 547 -20.52 -5.06 35.14
C ALA A 547 -19.22 -4.29 35.37
N GLU A 548 -18.62 -4.35 36.57
CA GLU A 548 -17.34 -3.75 36.91
C GLU A 548 -16.20 -4.36 36.13
N GLN A 549 -16.14 -5.69 36.04
CA GLN A 549 -15.13 -6.42 35.28
C GLN A 549 -15.27 -6.13 33.79
N LEU A 550 -16.49 -6.08 33.26
CA LEU A 550 -16.76 -5.77 31.86
C LEU A 550 -16.32 -4.33 31.51
N ALA A 551 -16.50 -3.39 32.44
CA ALA A 551 -16.01 -2.03 32.32
C ALA A 551 -14.47 -1.98 32.28
N GLU A 552 -13.77 -2.75 33.12
CA GLU A 552 -12.31 -2.84 33.10
C GLU A 552 -11.80 -3.47 31.78
N ILE A 553 -12.47 -4.52 31.28
CA ILE A 553 -12.17 -5.13 29.99
C ILE A 553 -12.29 -4.09 28.88
N ALA A 554 -13.33 -3.26 28.89
CA ALA A 554 -13.55 -2.23 27.89
C ALA A 554 -12.43 -1.16 27.94
N ILE A 555 -12.06 -0.67 29.11
CA ILE A 555 -10.99 0.31 29.29
C ILE A 555 -9.64 -0.26 28.81
N SER A 556 -9.29 -1.47 29.26
CA SER A 556 -8.04 -2.13 28.88
C SER A 556 -7.97 -2.40 27.38
N SER A 557 -9.11 -2.74 26.76
CA SER A 557 -9.19 -2.97 25.31
C SER A 557 -9.07 -1.67 24.51
N ALA A 558 -9.62 -0.57 25.02
CA ALA A 558 -9.47 0.76 24.43
C ALA A 558 -8.02 1.25 24.49
N ASP A 559 -7.37 1.11 25.64
CA ASP A 559 -5.97 1.49 25.82
C ASP A 559 -5.04 0.63 24.94
N THR A 560 -5.32 -0.66 24.83
CA THR A 560 -4.63 -1.55 23.90
C THR A 560 -4.83 -1.13 22.45
N SER A 561 -6.07 -0.84 22.04
CA SER A 561 -6.40 -0.35 20.70
C SER A 561 -5.57 0.87 20.34
N LEU A 562 -5.57 1.87 21.22
CA LEU A 562 -4.79 3.11 21.04
C LEU A 562 -3.28 2.84 20.95
N ALA A 563 -2.78 1.99 21.83
CA ALA A 563 -1.36 1.63 21.83
C ALA A 563 -0.92 0.91 20.56
N PHE A 564 -1.81 0.23 19.87
CA PHE A 564 -1.56 -0.39 18.57
C PHE A 564 -1.95 0.50 17.36
N GLY A 565 -2.25 1.78 17.61
CA GLY A 565 -2.52 2.78 16.57
C GLY A 565 -3.92 2.72 15.98
N ILE A 566 -4.87 2.13 16.68
CA ILE A 566 -6.29 2.07 16.31
C ILE A 566 -7.06 3.00 17.23
N GLU A 567 -7.70 4.06 16.70
CA GLU A 567 -8.53 4.97 17.50
C GLU A 567 -9.69 4.19 18.15
N PRO A 568 -9.83 4.21 19.50
CA PRO A 568 -10.86 3.43 20.16
C PRO A 568 -12.23 4.10 20.06
N LYS A 569 -13.15 3.47 19.33
CA LYS A 569 -14.59 3.70 19.33
C LYS A 569 -15.24 2.45 19.91
N VAL A 570 -15.59 2.48 21.19
CA VAL A 570 -15.93 1.28 21.97
C VAL A 570 -17.42 0.98 21.91
N ALA A 571 -17.78 -0.20 21.41
CA ALA A 571 -19.15 -0.72 21.42
C ALA A 571 -19.30 -1.81 22.49
N MET A 572 -20.17 -1.59 23.47
CA MET A 572 -20.54 -2.57 24.49
C MET A 572 -21.69 -3.42 23.98
N LEU A 573 -21.36 -4.63 23.51
CA LEU A 573 -22.28 -5.45 22.74
C LEU A 573 -23.39 -6.10 23.58
N SER A 574 -24.57 -6.13 22.99
CA SER A 574 -25.76 -6.78 23.54
C SER A 574 -26.70 -7.19 22.42
N TYR A 575 -27.68 -8.03 22.70
CA TYR A 575 -28.79 -8.29 21.78
C TYR A 575 -29.76 -7.09 21.66
N SER A 576 -29.56 -6.03 22.43
CA SER A 576 -30.38 -4.80 22.44
C SER A 576 -29.54 -3.57 22.11
N SER A 577 -30.16 -2.60 21.44
CA SER A 577 -29.57 -1.25 21.23
C SER A 577 -30.32 -0.21 22.06
N GLY A 578 -29.61 0.58 22.85
CA GLY A 578 -30.15 1.63 23.71
C GLY A 578 -31.18 1.11 24.70
N SER A 579 -32.42 1.58 24.60
CA SER A 579 -33.53 1.21 25.48
C SER A 579 -34.47 0.16 24.90
N SER A 580 -34.16 -0.45 23.74
CA SER A 580 -35.07 -1.34 23.02
C SER A 580 -35.36 -2.67 23.73
N GLY A 581 -34.45 -3.19 24.56
CA GLY A 581 -34.56 -4.44 25.28
C GLY A 581 -34.47 -4.27 26.79
N LYS A 582 -34.92 -5.28 27.50
CA LYS A 582 -34.88 -5.37 28.99
C LYS A 582 -34.37 -6.75 29.39
N GLY A 583 -33.70 -6.85 30.52
CA GLY A 583 -33.21 -8.08 31.10
C GLY A 583 -31.83 -7.93 31.73
N ASN A 584 -31.47 -8.86 32.60
CA ASN A 584 -30.26 -8.80 33.43
C ASN A 584 -28.99 -8.62 32.58
N GLU A 585 -28.92 -9.27 31.42
CA GLU A 585 -27.76 -9.17 30.52
C GLU A 585 -27.66 -7.79 29.86
N VAL A 586 -28.81 -7.17 29.51
CA VAL A 586 -28.83 -5.78 28.97
C VAL A 586 -28.47 -4.78 30.07
N ASP A 587 -29.00 -5.01 31.29
CA ASP A 587 -28.75 -4.14 32.44
C ASP A 587 -27.25 -4.18 32.86
N LYS A 588 -26.64 -5.39 32.83
CA LYS A 588 -25.20 -5.57 33.06
C LYS A 588 -24.37 -4.72 32.08
N VAL A 589 -24.66 -4.79 30.78
CA VAL A 589 -23.95 -4.03 29.75
C VAL A 589 -24.18 -2.52 29.92
N ARG A 590 -25.41 -2.09 30.22
CA ARG A 590 -25.73 -0.68 30.50
C ARG A 590 -24.95 -0.16 31.68
N GLN A 591 -24.94 -0.88 32.80
CA GLN A 591 -24.16 -0.50 33.98
C GLN A 591 -22.69 -0.45 33.70
N ALA A 592 -22.12 -1.41 32.95
CA ALA A 592 -20.72 -1.38 32.55
C ALA A 592 -20.39 -0.14 31.69
N THR A 593 -21.26 0.22 30.74
CA THR A 593 -21.10 1.43 29.92
C THR A 593 -21.08 2.70 30.74
N GLU A 594 -21.98 2.81 31.74
CA GLU A 594 -22.03 3.96 32.66
C GLU A 594 -20.77 4.04 33.52
N ILE A 595 -20.24 2.90 34.00
CA ILE A 595 -18.98 2.85 34.77
C ILE A 595 -17.82 3.35 33.91
N VAL A 596 -17.73 2.94 32.65
CA VAL A 596 -16.65 3.43 31.75
C VAL A 596 -16.79 4.93 31.51
N ARG A 597 -17.97 5.43 31.18
CA ARG A 597 -18.22 6.88 31.00
C ARG A 597 -17.82 7.71 32.22
N ALA A 598 -18.06 7.17 33.43
CA ALA A 598 -17.67 7.83 34.67
C ALA A 598 -16.15 7.81 34.92
N LYS A 599 -15.47 6.69 34.61
CA LYS A 599 -14.03 6.51 34.86
C LYS A 599 -13.17 7.13 33.74
N ARG A 600 -13.62 7.10 32.49
CA ARG A 600 -12.90 7.52 31.28
C ARG A 600 -13.82 8.34 30.37
N PRO A 601 -14.16 9.59 30.78
CA PRO A 601 -15.03 10.48 29.98
C PRO A 601 -14.43 10.89 28.64
N ASP A 602 -13.15 10.65 28.43
CA ASP A 602 -12.41 10.87 27.17
C ASP A 602 -12.70 9.79 26.12
N LEU A 603 -13.17 8.62 26.51
CA LEU A 603 -13.42 7.53 25.58
C LEU A 603 -14.78 7.67 24.88
N LYS A 604 -14.75 7.53 23.55
CA LYS A 604 -15.97 7.35 22.75
C LYS A 604 -16.52 5.96 23.01
N ILE A 605 -17.60 5.86 23.78
CA ILE A 605 -18.22 4.58 24.14
C ILE A 605 -19.73 4.61 23.98
N GLU A 606 -20.29 3.52 23.45
CA GLU A 606 -21.72 3.31 23.29
C GLU A 606 -22.13 1.91 23.74
N GLY A 607 -23.30 1.82 24.38
CA GLY A 607 -23.87 0.54 24.82
C GLY A 607 -25.06 0.72 25.75
N PRO A 608 -25.93 -0.31 25.82
CA PRO A 608 -25.88 -1.54 25.03
C PRO A 608 -26.14 -1.29 23.54
N ILE A 609 -25.45 -2.01 22.66
CA ILE A 609 -25.58 -1.88 21.19
C ILE A 609 -25.47 -3.25 20.51
N GLN A 610 -26.29 -3.50 19.47
CA GLN A 610 -26.20 -4.73 18.67
C GLN A 610 -25.01 -4.66 17.72
N TYR A 611 -24.45 -5.82 17.34
CA TYR A 611 -23.28 -5.93 16.48
C TYR A 611 -23.45 -5.19 15.14
N ASP A 612 -24.59 -5.42 14.45
CA ASP A 612 -24.93 -4.75 13.19
C ASP A 612 -24.96 -3.22 13.34
N ALA A 613 -25.60 -2.71 14.40
CA ALA A 613 -25.63 -1.29 14.68
C ALA A 613 -24.27 -0.70 15.06
N ALA A 614 -23.37 -1.51 15.62
CA ALA A 614 -22.02 -1.06 15.95
C ALA A 614 -21.12 -0.87 14.72
N VAL A 615 -21.27 -1.71 13.67
CA VAL A 615 -20.31 -1.79 12.56
C VAL A 615 -20.85 -1.35 11.21
N ASP A 616 -22.16 -1.30 11.00
CA ASP A 616 -22.79 -0.84 9.76
C ASP A 616 -23.31 0.59 9.90
N LYS A 617 -22.79 1.49 9.05
CA LYS A 617 -23.13 2.94 9.10
C LYS A 617 -24.63 3.18 8.94
N SER A 618 -25.32 2.44 8.06
CA SER A 618 -26.74 2.65 7.78
C SER A 618 -27.62 2.19 8.95
N VAL A 619 -27.29 1.05 9.52
CA VAL A 619 -27.98 0.50 10.71
C VAL A 619 -27.70 1.35 11.95
N GLY A 620 -26.44 1.79 12.12
CA GLY A 620 -26.04 2.67 13.21
C GLY A 620 -26.79 4.00 13.20
N GLN A 621 -26.84 4.66 12.04
CA GLN A 621 -27.61 5.92 11.88
C GLN A 621 -29.11 5.73 12.12
N SER A 622 -29.69 4.59 11.71
CA SER A 622 -31.11 4.30 11.92
C SER A 622 -31.45 4.06 13.37
N LYS A 623 -30.62 3.26 14.08
CA LYS A 623 -30.91 2.84 15.48
C LYS A 623 -30.42 3.85 16.53
N MET A 624 -29.29 4.53 16.26
CA MET A 624 -28.62 5.42 17.21
C MET A 624 -28.02 6.66 16.51
N PRO A 625 -28.85 7.56 15.94
CA PRO A 625 -28.40 8.65 15.05
C PRO A 625 -27.47 9.68 15.71
N ASN A 626 -27.45 9.78 17.04
CA ASN A 626 -26.62 10.73 17.78
C ASN A 626 -25.35 10.09 18.37
N SER A 627 -25.06 8.84 18.07
CA SER A 627 -23.90 8.12 18.61
C SER A 627 -22.65 8.38 17.76
N GLU A 628 -21.55 8.71 18.41
CA GLU A 628 -20.22 8.82 17.76
C GLU A 628 -19.55 7.45 17.52
N VAL A 629 -20.17 6.37 17.98
CA VAL A 629 -19.64 4.98 17.89
C VAL A 629 -20.45 4.11 16.95
N ALA A 630 -21.77 4.27 16.92
CA ALA A 630 -22.65 3.46 16.11
C ALA A 630 -22.30 3.54 14.62
N GLY A 631 -22.17 2.38 13.97
CA GLY A 631 -21.79 2.25 12.57
C GLY A 631 -20.30 2.41 12.25
N GLN A 632 -19.45 2.67 13.26
CA GLN A 632 -18.01 2.86 13.08
C GLN A 632 -17.16 2.39 14.27
N ALA A 633 -17.68 1.44 15.05
CA ALA A 633 -16.96 0.89 16.17
C ALA A 633 -15.68 0.17 15.74
N SER A 634 -14.56 0.48 16.43
CA SER A 634 -13.27 -0.19 16.26
C SER A 634 -12.95 -1.18 17.37
N VAL A 635 -13.58 -1.01 18.56
CA VAL A 635 -13.43 -1.90 19.71
C VAL A 635 -14.79 -2.48 20.09
N LEU A 636 -14.91 -3.79 20.03
CA LEU A 636 -16.15 -4.51 20.29
C LEU A 636 -16.00 -5.37 21.56
N ILE A 637 -16.76 -5.05 22.60
CA ILE A 637 -16.70 -5.71 23.89
C ILE A 637 -17.90 -6.65 24.04
N PHE A 638 -17.62 -7.93 24.22
CA PHE A 638 -18.62 -8.99 24.32
C PHE A 638 -19.06 -9.18 25.78
N PRO A 639 -20.37 -9.41 26.02
CA PRO A 639 -20.92 -9.50 27.38
C PRO A 639 -20.48 -10.75 28.17
N ASP A 640 -20.06 -11.80 27.46
CA ASP A 640 -19.63 -13.07 28.00
C ASP A 640 -18.75 -13.84 27.01
N LEU A 641 -18.06 -14.88 27.51
CA LEU A 641 -17.14 -15.69 26.74
C LEU A 641 -17.81 -16.49 25.61
N ASN A 642 -19.03 -16.98 25.82
CA ASN A 642 -19.73 -17.73 24.77
C ASN A 642 -19.96 -16.84 23.55
N THR A 643 -20.42 -15.62 23.78
CA THR A 643 -20.64 -14.63 22.71
C THR A 643 -19.34 -14.24 22.04
N GLY A 644 -18.33 -13.90 22.82
CA GLY A 644 -17.04 -13.45 22.28
C GLY A 644 -16.30 -14.54 21.50
N ASN A 645 -16.16 -15.73 22.09
CA ASN A 645 -15.42 -16.84 21.49
C ASN A 645 -16.07 -17.37 20.21
N ASN A 646 -17.40 -17.54 20.20
CA ASN A 646 -18.09 -17.97 19.00
C ASN A 646 -18.10 -16.91 17.90
N THR A 647 -18.26 -15.64 18.26
CA THR A 647 -18.33 -14.55 17.28
C THR A 647 -16.99 -14.36 16.56
N TYR A 648 -15.84 -14.28 17.28
CA TYR A 648 -14.57 -14.08 16.61
C TYR A 648 -14.23 -15.26 15.68
N LYS A 649 -14.54 -16.50 16.10
CA LYS A 649 -14.33 -17.69 15.26
C LYS A 649 -15.22 -17.70 14.04
N ALA A 650 -16.50 -17.35 14.20
CA ALA A 650 -17.44 -17.25 13.08
C ALA A 650 -16.97 -16.20 12.08
N VAL A 651 -16.64 -15.00 12.55
CA VAL A 651 -16.10 -13.93 11.69
C VAL A 651 -14.82 -14.38 10.98
N GLN A 652 -13.86 -14.95 11.71
CA GLN A 652 -12.61 -15.45 11.14
C GLN A 652 -12.86 -16.48 10.03
N ARG A 653 -13.74 -17.45 10.26
CA ARG A 653 -13.97 -18.56 9.31
C ARG A 653 -14.79 -18.14 8.10
N GLU A 654 -15.82 -17.34 8.30
CA GLU A 654 -16.72 -16.91 7.22
C GLU A 654 -16.08 -15.85 6.31
N THR A 655 -15.28 -14.94 6.88
CA THR A 655 -14.65 -13.87 6.09
C THR A 655 -13.21 -14.18 5.64
N GLY A 656 -12.58 -15.23 6.17
CA GLY A 656 -11.16 -15.50 5.98
C GLY A 656 -10.23 -14.48 6.64
N ALA A 657 -10.77 -13.63 7.53
CA ALA A 657 -10.01 -12.60 8.22
C ALA A 657 -8.89 -13.19 9.09
N LEU A 658 -7.72 -12.54 9.08
CA LEU A 658 -6.64 -12.87 10.00
C LEU A 658 -7.01 -12.38 11.42
N ALA A 659 -7.03 -13.28 12.39
CA ALA A 659 -7.21 -12.94 13.79
C ALA A 659 -5.86 -13.02 14.51
N ILE A 660 -5.32 -11.88 14.94
CA ILE A 660 -4.06 -11.79 15.68
C ILE A 660 -4.36 -11.76 17.18
N GLY A 661 -3.90 -12.76 17.90
CA GLY A 661 -4.16 -12.93 19.33
C GLY A 661 -4.42 -14.39 19.72
N PRO A 662 -4.91 -14.67 20.97
CA PRO A 662 -5.28 -13.65 21.97
C PRO A 662 -4.08 -12.97 22.60
N MET A 663 -4.14 -11.66 22.73
CA MET A 663 -3.21 -10.89 23.53
C MET A 663 -3.80 -10.70 24.93
N LEU A 664 -3.12 -11.16 25.97
CA LEU A 664 -3.57 -11.04 27.35
C LEU A 664 -3.31 -9.63 27.89
N GLN A 665 -4.29 -9.11 28.60
CA GLN A 665 -4.27 -7.78 29.22
C GLN A 665 -4.30 -7.90 30.73
N GLY A 666 -3.74 -6.91 31.42
CA GLY A 666 -3.79 -6.81 32.88
C GLY A 666 -2.69 -7.57 33.62
N LEU A 667 -1.80 -8.34 32.97
CA LEU A 667 -0.64 -8.98 33.60
C LEU A 667 0.53 -7.98 33.76
N ASN A 668 1.32 -8.12 34.86
CA ASN A 668 2.51 -7.32 35.08
C ASN A 668 3.60 -7.50 34.03
N LYS A 669 3.68 -8.68 33.40
CA LYS A 669 4.59 -9.00 32.30
C LYS A 669 3.88 -9.81 31.21
N PRO A 670 4.28 -9.68 29.95
CA PRO A 670 3.60 -10.35 28.85
C PRO A 670 3.74 -11.86 28.88
N VAL A 671 2.64 -12.55 28.96
CA VAL A 671 2.49 -13.97 28.70
C VAL A 671 1.27 -14.12 27.84
N ASN A 672 1.39 -14.62 26.62
CA ASN A 672 0.27 -14.78 25.70
C ASN A 672 0.02 -16.24 25.34
N ASP A 673 -1.24 -16.56 25.11
CA ASP A 673 -1.72 -17.90 24.82
C ASP A 673 -1.93 -18.09 23.30
N LEU A 674 -1.82 -19.32 22.84
CA LEU A 674 -2.12 -19.73 21.46
C LEU A 674 -3.32 -20.68 21.48
N SER A 675 -4.08 -20.72 20.42
CA SER A 675 -5.02 -21.80 20.19
C SER A 675 -4.27 -23.08 19.80
N ARG A 676 -4.68 -24.25 20.27
CA ARG A 676 -4.15 -25.55 19.82
C ARG A 676 -4.27 -25.77 18.30
N GLY A 677 -5.22 -25.09 17.68
CA GLY A 677 -5.40 -25.08 16.22
C GLY A 677 -4.71 -23.93 15.50
N CYS A 678 -3.74 -23.25 16.15
CA CYS A 678 -3.01 -22.13 15.55
C CYS A 678 -2.16 -22.56 14.33
N THR A 679 -2.02 -21.67 13.39
CA THR A 679 -1.10 -21.79 12.26
C THR A 679 0.30 -21.24 12.63
N VAL A 680 1.29 -21.46 11.78
CA VAL A 680 2.62 -20.86 11.93
C VAL A 680 2.55 -19.33 11.92
N ASP A 681 1.68 -18.75 11.08
CA ASP A 681 1.51 -17.29 10.99
C ASP A 681 0.83 -16.73 12.27
N ASP A 682 -0.09 -17.45 12.88
CA ASP A 682 -0.67 -17.06 14.18
C ASP A 682 0.41 -17.00 15.28
N ILE A 683 1.32 -17.97 15.31
CA ILE A 683 2.47 -17.98 16.25
C ILE A 683 3.36 -16.76 16.03
N ILE A 684 3.77 -16.51 14.79
CA ILE A 684 4.61 -15.36 14.42
C ILE A 684 3.96 -14.04 14.86
N ASN A 685 2.69 -13.85 14.52
CA ASN A 685 1.95 -12.64 14.86
C ASN A 685 1.81 -12.47 16.39
N THR A 686 1.54 -13.57 17.12
CA THR A 686 1.45 -13.52 18.59
C THR A 686 2.81 -13.19 19.23
N VAL A 687 3.92 -13.70 18.71
CA VAL A 687 5.27 -13.33 19.16
C VAL A 687 5.53 -11.84 18.92
N VAL A 688 5.18 -11.33 17.75
CA VAL A 688 5.34 -9.90 17.41
C VAL A 688 4.55 -8.99 18.36
N ILE A 689 3.27 -9.29 18.60
CA ILE A 689 2.45 -8.48 19.54
C ILE A 689 2.97 -8.61 20.99
N THR A 690 3.47 -9.78 21.39
CA THR A 690 4.09 -9.99 22.71
C THR A 690 5.34 -9.13 22.88
N ALA A 691 6.18 -9.04 21.83
CA ALA A 691 7.35 -8.19 21.85
C ALA A 691 6.98 -6.70 21.97
N ILE A 692 5.93 -6.25 21.25
CA ILE A 692 5.42 -4.87 21.36
C ILE A 692 4.88 -4.61 22.77
N GLN A 693 4.11 -5.55 23.33
CA GLN A 693 3.60 -5.46 24.69
C GLN A 693 4.74 -5.36 25.74
N ALA A 694 5.85 -6.07 25.53
CA ALA A 694 7.03 -6.02 26.38
C ALA A 694 7.82 -4.71 26.28
N GLN A 695 7.56 -3.86 25.28
CA GLN A 695 8.17 -2.53 25.17
C GLN A 695 7.54 -1.50 26.13
N GLY A 696 6.49 -1.87 26.85
CA GLY A 696 5.80 -1.05 27.83
C GLY A 696 4.50 -0.45 27.27
N LEU A 697 3.46 -1.26 27.27
CA LEU A 697 2.08 -0.80 27.12
C LEU A 697 1.50 -0.40 28.46
#